data_7ac6954cde887713019ed0d60440989b
#
_entry.id   7ac6954cde887713019ed0d60440989b
#
_cell.length_a   1.000
_cell.length_b   1.000
_cell.length_c   1.000
_cell.angle_alpha   90.00
_cell.angle_beta   90.00
_cell.angle_gamma   90.00
#
_symmetry.space_group_name_H-M   'P 1'
#
loop_
_entity.id
_entity.type
_entity.pdbx_description
1 polymer ?
#
loop_
_entity_poly.entity_id
_entity_poly.type
_entity_poly.pdbx_seq_one_letter_code
_entity_poly.pdbx_strand_id
1 'polypeptide(L)'
;VASVLLSTQDEAHPVVVMVPPGLIDKWERDWEDFKSLCCRDAAALNRIRSARVDTPTELFKLLDNHLRKRTRLVWLTTSCFHSGLNDGWLKLAFVRIARSNSKLSKETKKRIYKWATEMSRLKSRRRVTPDVIERLMHLNIREWHPYLVREGILDTGSEDPIPAHLLQHKHQLDWSDLANFLRTGVPGQKGAVSKRRLIEARRDFKWHCGQIYRSWLEKVRWRASLLVLDEAHHAKNDGTRLAGLFRSEETTDLLAQKDDVSRNNRPLLWDKFDRMLFLTATPFQLGHRELMRVVRSFASARWSGHQAPGENRQQFLRKLQVLEQRLSENRLAGKRLDDWWGRVDVAMIGAHLAQGVSLPDAVRRWWESTEHAPGSATVEEIKKAVTRCRETKAAAEHDPQDSWASLRAWVIRHNRPILLPAEGSRPPTPRREHRAGGDIASGEDRAGRGVAGIPLGADEAAPFFVAARAQGELARFTGKGQRAFFAEGLCSSYEAFHHTREERGDVREIDDEGIEHRKPRRIRNEHEEVVPLRWYEEHIARLIPSKDDKPEHRFAHPKLRSVVRRAVELWLSGEKILIFCFYRQTAIALRDHIKREVENASALRLAERLGLDPSAPAAIRERLRSITRRLADKESPFHREILEYLNRQLNQEEFATLGVRLELKQRLVELLAAYVRSASYVARYFPLDVPELRDTLIDGKTGATTIRKGVEAMRNALESSSDNSNMSLTQRISEFLRFASDLAEKDRHRGIPEDGEEPPPSQLDEYLDAISDHVSSRGRTDEGDDGRTGILRTVLRVVRLVFGDTKMDVRQRVMLAFNSPLFPEILVSSAVLGEGVDLHRFCRYVIHHDLCWNPSTLEQRTGRLDRIRCKAEIIRSPIVIYEPFIAGSADEKMYRVVKDRERWFQIVMGQKFEFDEKTAEDLARRVPLPESLARSLIFDLRRHRPESQT
;
A
#
# COMPACT_ATOMS: atom_id res chain seq x y z
N VAL A 1 1.33 11.69 -16.32
CA VAL A 1 1.67 13.06 -15.91
C VAL A 1 2.63 13.69 -16.92
N ALA A 2 3.82 13.12 -17.13
CA ALA A 2 4.81 13.70 -18.03
C ALA A 2 4.32 13.90 -19.47
N SER A 3 3.69 12.89 -20.08
CA SER A 3 3.12 13.00 -21.43
C SER A 3 2.04 14.10 -21.50
N VAL A 4 1.27 14.25 -20.42
CA VAL A 4 0.25 15.31 -20.34
C VAL A 4 0.90 16.69 -20.16
N LEU A 5 1.92 16.81 -19.31
CA LEU A 5 2.69 18.04 -19.14
C LEU A 5 3.34 18.50 -20.46
N LEU A 6 3.91 17.55 -21.20
CA LEU A 6 4.52 17.83 -22.49
C LEU A 6 3.48 18.16 -23.58
N SER A 7 2.27 17.61 -23.49
CA SER A 7 1.17 17.87 -24.42
C SER A 7 0.33 19.11 -24.09
N THR A 8 0.42 19.63 -22.87
CA THR A 8 -0.27 20.87 -22.47
C THR A 8 0.55 22.05 -22.98
N GLN A 9 0.02 22.76 -23.98
CA GLN A 9 0.61 24.01 -24.48
C GLN A 9 0.39 25.21 -23.56
N ASP A 10 -0.42 25.02 -22.50
CA ASP A 10 -0.75 26.09 -21.56
C ASP A 10 0.35 26.23 -20.49
N GLU A 11 1.31 27.08 -20.76
CA GLU A 11 2.37 27.42 -19.80
C GLU A 11 1.92 28.35 -18.66
N ALA A 12 0.75 28.99 -18.83
CA ALA A 12 0.24 29.96 -17.88
C ALA A 12 -0.41 29.32 -16.66
N HIS A 13 -0.81 28.05 -16.72
CA HIS A 13 -1.53 27.39 -15.63
C HIS A 13 -0.84 26.06 -15.26
N PRO A 14 -0.52 25.83 -13.98
CA PRO A 14 0.18 24.64 -13.55
C PRO A 14 -0.68 23.38 -13.67
N VAL A 15 -0.02 22.23 -13.70
CA VAL A 15 -0.62 20.92 -13.45
C VAL A 15 -0.54 20.64 -11.96
N VAL A 16 -1.63 20.21 -11.38
CA VAL A 16 -1.73 19.85 -9.96
C VAL A 16 -1.86 18.34 -9.82
N VAL A 17 -1.01 17.74 -9.02
CA VAL A 17 -1.07 16.31 -8.67
C VAL A 17 -1.41 16.21 -7.20
N MET A 18 -2.58 15.63 -6.91
CA MET A 18 -3.09 15.45 -5.56
C MET A 18 -3.00 13.98 -5.16
N VAL A 19 -2.27 13.69 -4.09
CA VAL A 19 -1.94 12.34 -3.66
C VAL A 19 -2.22 12.15 -2.16
N PRO A 20 -2.41 10.91 -1.69
CA PRO A 20 -2.43 10.62 -0.26
C PRO A 20 -1.15 11.10 0.43
N PRO A 21 -1.22 11.57 1.71
CA PRO A 21 -0.05 12.13 2.40
C PRO A 21 1.16 11.20 2.46
N GLY A 22 0.93 9.88 2.55
CA GLY A 22 2.00 8.88 2.59
C GLY A 22 2.69 8.62 1.24
N LEU A 23 2.15 9.15 0.14
CA LEU A 23 2.65 8.89 -1.21
C LEU A 23 3.36 10.09 -1.86
N ILE A 24 3.31 11.27 -1.24
CA ILE A 24 3.81 12.51 -1.87
C ILE A 24 5.30 12.42 -2.15
N ASP A 25 6.11 11.95 -1.20
CA ASP A 25 7.56 11.80 -1.37
C ASP A 25 7.90 10.78 -2.47
N LYS A 26 7.06 9.76 -2.66
CA LYS A 26 7.21 8.79 -3.74
C LYS A 26 6.92 9.41 -5.10
N TRP A 27 5.83 10.16 -5.22
CA TRP A 27 5.47 10.81 -6.48
C TRP A 27 6.49 11.84 -6.92
N GLU A 28 7.05 12.60 -5.98
CA GLU A 28 8.15 13.55 -6.26
C GLU A 28 9.39 12.80 -6.75
N ARG A 29 9.77 11.70 -6.10
CA ARG A 29 10.90 10.86 -6.53
C ARG A 29 10.65 10.25 -7.91
N ASP A 30 9.50 9.64 -8.14
CA ASP A 30 9.15 9.02 -9.43
C ASP A 30 9.16 10.06 -10.57
N TRP A 31 8.83 11.32 -10.28
CA TRP A 31 8.95 12.42 -11.25
C TRP A 31 10.40 12.75 -11.57
N GLU A 32 11.27 12.87 -10.58
CA GLU A 32 12.70 13.12 -10.79
C GLU A 32 13.35 11.95 -11.55
N ASP A 33 12.98 10.72 -11.19
CA ASP A 33 13.40 9.51 -11.88
C ASP A 33 12.98 9.51 -13.36
N PHE A 34 11.75 9.92 -13.63
CA PHE A 34 11.25 10.03 -14.99
C PHE A 34 12.05 11.05 -15.81
N LYS A 35 12.34 12.21 -15.25
CA LYS A 35 13.14 13.24 -15.93
C LYS A 35 14.53 12.73 -16.28
N SER A 36 15.18 12.02 -15.37
CA SER A 36 16.55 11.54 -15.53
C SER A 36 16.66 10.34 -16.48
N LEU A 37 15.74 9.39 -16.40
CA LEU A 37 15.88 8.07 -17.04
C LEU A 37 15.08 7.92 -18.35
N CYS A 38 13.95 8.60 -18.48
CA CYS A 38 12.99 8.34 -19.56
C CYS A 38 12.95 9.41 -20.64
N CYS A 39 13.59 10.55 -20.43
CA CYS A 39 13.46 11.66 -21.36
C CYS A 39 14.74 11.89 -22.16
N ARG A 40 14.62 11.76 -23.50
CA ARG A 40 15.74 12.08 -24.43
C ARG A 40 16.06 13.58 -24.47
N ASP A 41 15.03 14.42 -24.24
CA ASP A 41 15.20 15.87 -24.17
C ASP A 41 15.13 16.33 -22.70
N ALA A 42 16.20 16.03 -21.96
CA ALA A 42 16.35 16.46 -20.58
C ALA A 42 16.29 17.99 -20.41
N ALA A 43 16.72 18.75 -21.42
CA ALA A 43 16.71 20.21 -21.37
C ALA A 43 15.29 20.79 -21.32
N ALA A 44 14.32 20.21 -22.04
CA ALA A 44 12.93 20.65 -21.98
C ALA A 44 12.29 20.36 -20.63
N LEU A 45 12.58 19.19 -20.04
CA LEU A 45 12.01 18.81 -18.74
C LEU A 45 12.70 19.48 -17.54
N ASN A 46 13.99 19.76 -17.64
CA ASN A 46 14.71 20.51 -16.59
C ASN A 46 14.20 21.97 -16.44
N ARG A 47 13.52 22.49 -17.47
CA ARG A 47 12.82 23.77 -17.40
C ARG A 47 11.51 23.70 -16.59
N ILE A 48 10.95 22.50 -16.38
CA ILE A 48 9.71 22.30 -15.62
C ILE A 48 10.08 22.19 -14.15
N ARG A 49 9.87 23.27 -13.42
CA ARG A 49 10.01 23.25 -11.95
C ARG A 49 8.76 22.68 -11.32
N SER A 50 8.97 21.83 -10.32
CA SER A 50 7.93 21.32 -9.45
C SER A 50 7.99 21.99 -8.08
N ALA A 51 6.87 22.09 -7.40
CA ALA A 51 6.80 22.59 -6.04
C ALA A 51 5.81 21.77 -5.22
N ARG A 52 6.19 21.46 -3.99
CA ARG A 52 5.33 20.82 -2.99
C ARG A 52 4.59 21.88 -2.19
N VAL A 53 3.34 21.61 -1.88
CA VAL A 53 2.46 22.50 -1.15
C VAL A 53 1.66 21.68 -0.15
N ASP A 54 1.75 22.03 1.12
CA ASP A 54 1.05 21.32 2.21
C ASP A 54 -0.20 22.04 2.69
N THR A 55 -0.35 23.32 2.35
CA THR A 55 -1.49 24.18 2.76
C THR A 55 -2.03 25.01 1.61
N PRO A 56 -3.34 25.36 1.60
CA PRO A 56 -3.89 26.25 0.59
C PRO A 56 -3.21 27.63 0.56
N THR A 57 -2.72 28.09 1.70
CA THR A 57 -2.01 29.39 1.77
C THR A 57 -0.71 29.36 0.98
N GLU A 58 0.06 28.27 1.09
CA GLU A 58 1.26 28.05 0.29
C GLU A 58 0.92 27.94 -1.20
N LEU A 59 -0.17 27.23 -1.55
CA LEU A 59 -0.65 27.16 -2.94
C LEU A 59 -0.88 28.55 -3.51
N PHE A 60 -1.56 29.42 -2.78
CA PHE A 60 -1.84 30.76 -3.30
C PHE A 60 -0.60 31.65 -3.37
N LYS A 61 0.34 31.54 -2.43
CA LYS A 61 1.65 32.21 -2.52
C LYS A 61 2.41 31.75 -3.76
N LEU A 62 2.39 30.44 -4.04
CA LEU A 62 3.01 29.87 -5.23
C LEU A 62 2.32 30.38 -6.51
N LEU A 63 0.99 30.39 -6.56
CA LEU A 63 0.22 30.85 -7.73
C LEU A 63 0.38 32.35 -7.99
N ASP A 64 0.64 33.17 -6.99
CA ASP A 64 0.98 34.58 -7.16
C ASP A 64 2.28 34.78 -7.97
N ASN A 65 3.20 33.82 -7.92
CA ASN A 65 4.54 33.91 -8.51
C ASN A 65 4.91 32.77 -9.47
N HIS A 66 3.98 31.86 -9.80
CA HIS A 66 4.29 30.63 -10.54
C HIS A 66 4.91 30.88 -11.93
N LEU A 67 4.48 31.91 -12.64
CA LEU A 67 5.05 32.29 -13.95
C LEU A 67 6.48 32.78 -13.82
N ARG A 68 6.77 33.60 -12.80
CA ARG A 68 8.13 34.09 -12.52
C ARG A 68 9.06 32.95 -12.13
N LYS A 69 8.56 32.01 -11.32
CA LYS A 69 9.33 30.83 -10.86
C LYS A 69 9.31 29.68 -11.85
N ARG A 70 8.58 29.78 -12.94
CA ARG A 70 8.37 28.72 -13.94
C ARG A 70 7.89 27.39 -13.32
N THR A 71 7.08 27.48 -12.25
CA THR A 71 6.48 26.30 -11.58
C THR A 71 5.34 25.79 -12.44
N ARG A 72 5.51 24.65 -13.06
CA ARG A 72 4.48 24.02 -13.92
C ARG A 72 3.83 22.80 -13.29
N LEU A 73 4.43 22.23 -12.25
CA LEU A 73 3.92 21.05 -11.55
C LEU A 73 3.81 21.33 -10.06
N VAL A 74 2.65 21.09 -9.49
CA VAL A 74 2.36 21.34 -8.08
C VAL A 74 1.93 20.04 -7.43
N TRP A 75 2.64 19.64 -6.40
CA TRP A 75 2.33 18.46 -5.58
C TRP A 75 1.50 18.87 -4.38
N LEU A 76 0.32 18.26 -4.22
CA LEU A 76 -0.59 18.48 -3.09
C LEU A 76 -0.89 17.16 -2.40
N THR A 77 -1.11 17.22 -1.09
CA THR A 77 -1.76 16.10 -0.39
C THR A 77 -3.28 16.21 -0.45
N THR A 78 -3.99 15.08 -0.42
CA THR A 78 -5.45 15.06 -0.34
C THR A 78 -5.99 15.78 0.90
N SER A 79 -5.17 15.92 1.94
CA SER A 79 -5.48 16.66 3.17
C SER A 79 -5.22 18.17 3.09
N CYS A 80 -4.57 18.66 2.05
CA CYS A 80 -4.19 20.07 1.91
C CYS A 80 -5.37 21.01 2.18
N PHE A 81 -6.48 20.85 1.49
CA PHE A 81 -7.65 21.72 1.62
C PHE A 81 -8.50 21.50 2.89
N HIS A 82 -8.19 20.47 3.67
CA HIS A 82 -8.82 20.18 4.96
C HIS A 82 -8.02 20.69 6.15
N SER A 83 -6.79 21.16 5.91
CA SER A 83 -5.97 21.77 6.94
C SER A 83 -6.62 23.07 7.42
N GLY A 84 -6.83 23.17 8.73
CA GLY A 84 -7.26 24.43 9.33
C GLY A 84 -6.20 25.51 9.17
N LEU A 85 -6.58 26.77 9.34
CA LEU A 85 -5.65 27.88 9.31
C LEU A 85 -4.57 27.74 10.40
N ASN A 86 -3.36 27.33 10.00
CA ASN A 86 -2.20 27.23 10.90
C ASN A 86 -1.17 28.35 10.68
N ASP A 87 -1.24 29.05 9.56
CA ASP A 87 -0.32 30.16 9.23
C ASP A 87 -0.48 31.32 10.23
N GLY A 88 0.59 31.64 10.95
CA GLY A 88 0.61 32.71 11.95
C GLY A 88 0.55 34.10 11.35
N TRP A 89 1.19 34.29 10.20
CA TRP A 89 1.17 35.58 9.49
C TRP A 89 -0.23 35.88 8.96
N LEU A 90 -0.90 34.89 8.42
CA LEU A 90 -2.26 35.04 7.92
C LEU A 90 -3.24 35.34 9.07
N LYS A 91 -3.12 34.68 10.23
CA LYS A 91 -3.89 34.99 11.43
C LYS A 91 -3.67 36.45 11.87
N LEU A 92 -2.41 36.89 11.83
CA LEU A 92 -2.08 38.28 12.18
C LEU A 92 -2.70 39.29 11.18
N ALA A 93 -2.68 38.95 9.88
CA ALA A 93 -3.33 39.75 8.86
C ALA A 93 -4.86 39.84 9.07
N PHE A 94 -5.50 38.75 9.46
CA PHE A 94 -6.91 38.72 9.81
C PHE A 94 -7.23 39.64 11.00
N VAL A 95 -6.42 39.60 12.05
CA VAL A 95 -6.54 40.53 13.19
C VAL A 95 -6.37 41.97 12.73
N ARG A 96 -5.42 42.27 11.85
CA ARG A 96 -5.19 43.62 11.31
C ARG A 96 -6.37 44.14 10.51
N ILE A 97 -6.96 43.29 9.66
CA ILE A 97 -8.12 43.67 8.82
C ILE A 97 -9.37 43.83 9.71
N ALA A 98 -9.68 42.89 10.58
CA ALA A 98 -10.83 42.95 11.47
C ALA A 98 -10.78 44.17 12.39
N ARG A 99 -9.60 44.55 12.89
CA ARG A 99 -9.39 45.74 13.72
C ARG A 99 -9.68 47.04 12.96
N SER A 100 -9.36 47.15 11.69
CA SER A 100 -9.59 48.36 10.92
C SER A 100 -11.09 48.68 10.77
N ASN A 101 -11.92 47.69 10.92
CA ASN A 101 -13.39 47.81 10.82
C ASN A 101 -14.05 48.11 12.17
N SER A 102 -13.29 48.33 13.27
CA SER A 102 -13.86 48.59 14.61
C SER A 102 -13.16 49.74 15.33
N LYS A 103 -13.98 50.61 15.99
CA LYS A 103 -13.45 51.64 16.89
C LYS A 103 -13.03 51.01 18.23
N LEU A 104 -11.72 50.76 18.41
CA LEU A 104 -11.19 50.12 19.60
C LEU A 104 -10.51 51.12 20.53
N SER A 105 -10.70 50.97 21.86
CA SER A 105 -9.99 51.73 22.87
C SER A 105 -8.46 51.47 22.84
N LYS A 106 -7.67 52.42 23.38
CA LYS A 106 -6.20 52.26 23.46
C LYS A 106 -5.79 51.00 24.28
N GLU A 107 -6.56 50.75 25.33
CA GLU A 107 -6.34 49.59 26.19
C GLU A 107 -6.67 48.26 25.51
N THR A 108 -7.76 48.18 24.77
CA THR A 108 -8.14 47.03 23.96
C THR A 108 -7.09 46.73 22.89
N LYS A 109 -6.52 47.74 22.25
CA LYS A 109 -5.45 47.60 21.27
C LYS A 109 -4.20 46.95 21.89
N LYS A 110 -3.77 47.42 23.07
CA LYS A 110 -2.60 46.79 23.79
C LYS A 110 -2.88 45.33 24.13
N ARG A 111 -4.10 44.98 24.57
CA ARG A 111 -4.49 43.60 24.83
C ARG A 111 -4.40 42.73 23.57
N ILE A 112 -4.93 43.23 22.46
CA ILE A 112 -4.90 42.52 21.18
C ILE A 112 -3.45 42.26 20.72
N TYR A 113 -2.54 43.20 20.87
CA TYR A 113 -1.15 43.07 20.45
C TYR A 113 -0.43 41.97 21.24
N LYS A 114 -0.59 42.03 22.57
CA LYS A 114 -0.02 40.96 23.42
C LYS A 114 -0.63 39.58 23.08
N TRP A 115 -1.95 39.54 22.92
CA TRP A 115 -2.64 38.33 22.51
C TRP A 115 -2.18 37.83 21.16
N ALA A 116 -2.04 38.68 20.16
CA ALA A 116 -1.58 38.34 18.82
C ALA A 116 -0.15 37.76 18.84
N THR A 117 0.73 38.27 19.69
CA THR A 117 2.08 37.75 19.87
C THR A 117 2.04 36.30 20.39
N GLU A 118 1.17 36.01 21.36
CA GLU A 118 1.06 34.65 21.92
C GLU A 118 0.36 33.68 20.96
N MET A 119 -0.58 34.16 20.14
CA MET A 119 -1.41 33.33 19.27
C MET A 119 -0.81 33.07 17.90
N SER A 120 0.02 33.95 17.38
CA SER A 120 0.58 33.82 16.04
C SER A 120 1.51 32.62 15.90
N ARG A 121 2.19 32.17 17.00
CA ARG A 121 3.18 31.07 16.98
C ARG A 121 4.03 31.09 15.71
N LEU A 122 4.54 32.29 15.38
CA LEU A 122 5.29 32.49 14.16
C LEU A 122 6.57 31.66 14.20
N LYS A 123 6.71 30.74 13.27
CA LYS A 123 7.93 29.98 13.03
C LYS A 123 8.93 30.94 12.33
N SER A 124 9.62 31.74 13.10
CA SER A 124 10.73 32.54 12.59
C SER A 124 12.00 32.17 13.35
N ARG A 125 13.11 32.10 12.65
CA ARG A 125 14.46 31.91 13.28
C ARG A 125 14.75 33.06 14.24
N ARG A 126 14.14 34.24 14.04
CA ARG A 126 14.25 35.41 14.93
C ARG A 126 12.95 35.63 15.68
N ARG A 127 13.06 35.99 16.95
CA ARG A 127 11.94 36.19 17.84
C ARG A 127 11.14 37.43 17.42
N VAL A 128 9.89 37.27 17.04
CA VAL A 128 8.97 38.38 16.75
C VAL A 128 8.57 39.01 18.08
N THR A 129 8.99 40.25 18.31
CA THR A 129 8.73 40.99 19.53
C THR A 129 7.35 41.66 19.50
N PRO A 130 6.77 42.05 20.67
CA PRO A 130 5.53 42.83 20.73
C PRO A 130 5.59 44.13 19.95
N ASP A 131 6.77 44.78 19.93
CA ASP A 131 6.96 46.05 19.21
C ASP A 131 6.87 45.86 17.68
N VAL A 132 7.42 44.76 17.17
CA VAL A 132 7.26 44.36 15.76
C VAL A 132 5.79 44.19 15.42
N ILE A 133 5.04 43.47 16.27
CA ILE A 133 3.61 43.24 16.06
C ILE A 133 2.84 44.57 16.14
N GLU A 134 3.17 45.45 17.07
CA GLU A 134 2.54 46.79 17.15
C GLU A 134 2.81 47.58 15.88
N ARG A 135 4.01 47.53 15.36
CA ARG A 135 4.37 48.19 14.10
C ARG A 135 3.62 47.62 12.91
N LEU A 136 3.56 46.29 12.78
CA LEU A 136 2.78 45.64 11.73
C LEU A 136 1.29 45.99 11.78
N MET A 137 0.74 46.13 12.97
CA MET A 137 -0.66 46.55 13.13
C MET A 137 -0.92 48.00 12.68
N HIS A 138 0.10 48.85 12.61
CA HIS A 138 0.00 50.21 12.08
C HIS A 138 0.27 50.30 10.59
N LEU A 139 1.15 49.45 10.06
CA LEU A 139 1.48 49.43 8.63
C LEU A 139 0.34 48.89 7.76
N ASN A 140 0.35 49.26 6.47
CA ASN A 140 -0.42 48.53 5.48
C ASN A 140 0.12 47.11 5.33
N ILE A 141 -0.75 46.10 5.13
CA ILE A 141 -0.33 44.72 5.00
C ILE A 141 0.67 44.53 3.83
N ARG A 142 0.55 45.29 2.75
CA ARG A 142 1.48 45.30 1.62
C ARG A 142 2.89 45.76 1.99
N GLU A 143 3.03 46.50 3.08
CA GLU A 143 4.32 46.97 3.59
C GLU A 143 4.95 46.01 4.59
N TRP A 144 4.26 44.93 4.95
CA TRP A 144 4.77 43.97 5.93
C TRP A 144 6.02 43.22 5.43
N HIS A 145 6.01 42.74 4.20
CA HIS A 145 7.15 42.00 3.65
C HIS A 145 8.45 42.85 3.65
N PRO A 146 8.47 44.04 3.03
CA PRO A 146 9.69 44.88 3.03
C PRO A 146 10.09 45.35 4.45
N TYR A 147 9.17 45.53 5.35
CA TYR A 147 9.46 45.83 6.75
C TYR A 147 10.11 44.63 7.46
N LEU A 148 9.56 43.39 7.34
CA LEU A 148 10.06 42.19 7.97
C LEU A 148 11.44 41.80 7.42
N VAL A 149 11.71 42.01 6.14
CA VAL A 149 13.03 41.81 5.53
C VAL A 149 14.05 42.81 6.09
N ARG A 150 13.70 44.08 6.21
CA ARG A 150 14.57 45.11 6.77
C ARG A 150 14.91 44.86 8.25
N GLU A 151 13.97 44.36 9.04
CA GLU A 151 14.20 43.99 10.45
C GLU A 151 14.92 42.63 10.56
N GLY A 152 15.22 41.98 9.44
CA GLY A 152 15.89 40.70 9.38
C GLY A 152 15.07 39.56 10.00
N ILE A 153 13.75 39.66 10.03
CA ILE A 153 12.83 38.62 10.49
C ILE A 153 12.57 37.61 9.38
N LEU A 154 12.53 38.13 8.14
CA LEU A 154 12.49 37.33 6.92
C LEU A 154 13.78 37.54 6.12
N ASP A 155 14.21 36.53 5.38
CA ASP A 155 15.38 36.62 4.50
C ASP A 155 15.05 37.46 3.24
N THR A 156 16.06 38.03 2.63
CA THR A 156 15.91 38.95 1.46
C THR A 156 15.30 38.26 0.23
N GLY A 157 15.41 36.93 0.12
CA GLY A 157 14.80 36.13 -0.94
C GLY A 157 13.44 35.53 -0.60
N SER A 158 12.93 35.76 0.63
CA SER A 158 11.67 35.14 1.07
C SER A 158 10.45 35.70 0.33
N GLU A 159 9.44 34.88 0.19
CA GLU A 159 8.14 35.29 -0.37
C GLU A 159 7.33 36.14 0.61
N ASP A 160 6.40 36.95 0.07
CA ASP A 160 5.47 37.69 0.89
C ASP A 160 4.69 36.71 1.80
N PRO A 161 4.72 36.88 3.13
CA PRO A 161 3.99 36.02 4.04
C PRO A 161 2.48 36.06 3.83
N ILE A 162 1.96 37.09 3.15
CA ILE A 162 0.52 37.25 2.92
C ILE A 162 0.21 37.09 1.42
N PRO A 163 -0.59 36.11 1.00
CA PRO A 163 -0.98 35.98 -0.40
C PRO A 163 -1.70 37.22 -0.94
N ALA A 164 -1.33 37.65 -2.13
CA ALA A 164 -1.97 38.81 -2.80
C ALA A 164 -3.48 38.62 -2.99
N HIS A 165 -3.89 37.36 -3.22
CA HIS A 165 -5.32 36.99 -3.34
C HIS A 165 -6.17 37.34 -2.10
N LEU A 166 -5.59 37.31 -0.89
CA LEU A 166 -6.32 37.76 0.31
C LEU A 166 -6.66 39.24 0.21
N LEU A 167 -5.68 40.06 -0.18
CA LEU A 167 -5.87 41.53 -0.24
C LEU A 167 -6.86 41.92 -1.32
N GLN A 168 -6.96 41.17 -2.41
CA GLN A 168 -7.92 41.36 -3.48
C GLN A 168 -9.38 41.11 -3.03
N HIS A 169 -9.57 40.09 -2.17
CA HIS A 169 -10.89 39.62 -1.76
C HIS A 169 -11.33 40.08 -0.36
N LYS A 170 -10.47 40.79 0.39
CA LYS A 170 -10.76 41.19 1.78
C LYS A 170 -12.08 41.93 2.00
N HIS A 171 -12.54 42.70 1.02
CA HIS A 171 -13.80 43.47 1.09
C HIS A 171 -15.04 42.60 0.88
N GLN A 172 -14.88 41.40 0.39
CA GLN A 172 -15.96 40.43 0.18
C GLN A 172 -16.15 39.50 1.37
N LEU A 173 -15.29 39.60 2.39
CA LEU A 173 -15.29 38.73 3.57
C LEU A 173 -15.98 39.48 4.73
N ASP A 174 -16.72 38.69 5.54
CA ASP A 174 -17.33 39.24 6.75
C ASP A 174 -16.32 39.14 7.92
N TRP A 175 -16.01 40.28 8.46
CA TRP A 175 -15.06 40.44 9.57
C TRP A 175 -15.75 40.72 10.90
N SER A 176 -17.09 40.81 10.94
CA SER A 176 -17.89 41.28 12.07
C SER A 176 -17.69 40.42 13.33
N ASP A 177 -17.77 39.12 13.18
CA ASP A 177 -17.63 38.19 14.30
C ASP A 177 -16.22 38.19 14.90
N LEU A 178 -15.19 38.21 14.05
CA LEU A 178 -13.82 38.33 14.53
C LEU A 178 -13.57 39.69 15.19
N ALA A 179 -14.09 40.79 14.62
CA ALA A 179 -13.97 42.11 15.20
C ALA A 179 -14.69 42.20 16.56
N ASN A 180 -15.84 41.54 16.72
CA ASN A 180 -16.57 41.45 17.97
C ASN A 180 -15.79 40.61 18.99
N PHE A 181 -15.27 39.46 18.61
CA PHE A 181 -14.39 38.65 19.45
C PHE A 181 -13.17 39.47 19.93
N LEU A 182 -12.49 40.17 19.04
CA LEU A 182 -11.35 41.00 19.41
C LEU A 182 -11.71 42.11 20.41
N ARG A 183 -12.93 42.57 20.41
CA ARG A 183 -13.42 43.60 21.35
C ARG A 183 -13.73 42.99 22.72
N THR A 184 -14.41 41.87 22.79
CA THR A 184 -15.01 41.31 24.01
C THR A 184 -14.38 40.03 24.51
N GLY A 185 -13.88 39.15 23.63
CA GLY A 185 -13.40 37.81 23.94
C GLY A 185 -11.93 37.73 24.30
N VAL A 186 -11.13 38.78 24.04
CA VAL A 186 -9.69 38.76 24.36
C VAL A 186 -9.47 38.94 25.89
N PRO A 187 -8.81 38.00 26.60
CA PRO A 187 -8.65 38.08 28.05
C PRO A 187 -7.91 39.35 28.54
N GLY A 188 -8.40 39.97 29.64
CA GLY A 188 -7.74 41.12 30.25
C GLY A 188 -6.47 40.77 31.04
N GLN A 189 -5.64 41.80 31.35
CA GLN A 189 -4.36 41.63 32.04
C GLN A 189 -4.46 41.53 33.59
N LYS A 190 -5.59 41.88 34.20
CA LYS A 190 -5.74 41.93 35.67
C LYS A 190 -6.41 40.65 36.18
N GLY A 191 -5.66 39.94 37.02
CA GLY A 191 -6.08 38.69 37.67
C GLY A 191 -5.48 37.43 37.03
N ALA A 192 -5.31 36.40 37.81
CA ALA A 192 -4.92 35.08 37.32
C ALA A 192 -6.02 34.59 36.33
N VAL A 193 -5.83 34.81 35.04
CA VAL A 193 -6.70 34.28 33.99
C VAL A 193 -6.58 32.77 34.11
N SER A 194 -7.66 32.12 34.55
CA SER A 194 -7.64 30.67 34.70
C SER A 194 -7.19 30.07 33.37
N LYS A 195 -6.32 29.07 33.39
CA LYS A 195 -5.86 28.35 32.19
C LYS A 195 -7.02 27.98 31.27
N ARG A 196 -8.19 27.74 31.86
CA ARG A 196 -9.44 27.43 31.14
C ARG A 196 -9.92 28.58 30.25
N ARG A 197 -9.98 29.84 30.75
CA ARG A 197 -10.39 30.99 29.93
C ARG A 197 -9.43 31.26 28.77
N LEU A 198 -8.13 31.00 28.99
CA LEU A 198 -7.15 31.13 27.92
C LEU A 198 -7.35 30.07 26.83
N ILE A 199 -7.65 28.82 27.22
CA ILE A 199 -7.95 27.74 26.29
C ILE A 199 -9.24 28.03 25.50
N GLU A 200 -10.28 28.49 26.18
CA GLU A 200 -11.54 28.88 25.55
C GLU A 200 -11.33 30.00 24.53
N ALA A 201 -10.66 31.07 24.91
CA ALA A 201 -10.36 32.17 24.00
C ALA A 201 -9.49 31.77 22.80
N ARG A 202 -8.56 30.81 23.00
CA ARG A 202 -7.77 30.23 21.87
C ARG A 202 -8.63 29.45 20.91
N ARG A 203 -9.57 28.67 21.44
CA ARG A 203 -10.51 27.89 20.65
C ARG A 203 -11.42 28.79 19.82
N ASP A 204 -11.98 29.82 20.45
CA ASP A 204 -12.91 30.76 19.80
C ASP A 204 -12.19 31.60 18.73
N PHE A 205 -10.98 32.06 19.01
CA PHE A 205 -10.13 32.72 18.01
C PHE A 205 -9.85 31.85 16.79
N LYS A 206 -9.48 30.60 17.05
CA LYS A 206 -9.23 29.61 15.98
C LYS A 206 -10.49 29.36 15.15
N TRP A 207 -11.64 29.33 15.82
CA TRP A 207 -12.93 29.13 15.15
C TRP A 207 -13.28 30.31 14.24
N HIS A 208 -13.25 31.55 14.74
CA HIS A 208 -13.53 32.74 13.94
C HIS A 208 -12.58 32.91 12.75
N CYS A 209 -11.28 32.73 12.98
CA CYS A 209 -10.31 32.75 11.88
C CYS A 209 -10.57 31.62 10.87
N GLY A 210 -10.99 30.44 11.33
CA GLY A 210 -11.33 29.32 10.47
C GLY A 210 -12.53 29.59 9.57
N GLN A 211 -13.55 30.28 10.05
CA GLN A 211 -14.74 30.69 9.25
C GLN A 211 -14.35 31.67 8.14
N ILE A 212 -13.59 32.70 8.47
CA ILE A 212 -13.10 33.67 7.49
C ILE A 212 -12.19 32.97 6.46
N TYR A 213 -11.33 32.09 6.90
CA TYR A 213 -10.42 31.32 6.04
C TYR A 213 -11.19 30.46 5.02
N ARG A 214 -12.23 29.75 5.46
CA ARG A 214 -13.09 28.97 4.56
C ARG A 214 -13.79 29.89 3.55
N SER A 215 -14.44 30.97 4.00
CA SER A 215 -15.10 31.91 3.12
C SER A 215 -14.14 32.56 2.12
N TRP A 216 -12.88 32.76 2.52
CA TRP A 216 -11.84 33.24 1.61
C TRP A 216 -11.48 32.18 0.56
N LEU A 217 -11.25 30.92 0.97
CA LEU A 217 -10.94 29.82 0.04
C LEU A 217 -12.02 29.63 -1.04
N GLU A 218 -13.29 29.80 -0.68
CA GLU A 218 -14.42 29.69 -1.60
C GLU A 218 -14.42 30.85 -2.65
N LYS A 219 -13.98 32.02 -2.25
CA LYS A 219 -14.00 33.21 -3.10
C LYS A 219 -12.78 33.40 -3.98
N VAL A 220 -11.66 32.77 -3.63
CA VAL A 220 -10.41 32.84 -4.42
C VAL A 220 -10.59 32.22 -5.79
N ARG A 221 -10.27 32.99 -6.82
CA ARG A 221 -10.28 32.55 -8.21
C ARG A 221 -8.85 32.15 -8.61
N TRP A 222 -8.68 30.91 -8.95
CA TRP A 222 -7.44 30.38 -9.49
C TRP A 222 -7.75 29.32 -10.54
N ARG A 223 -6.79 28.99 -11.37
CA ARG A 223 -6.92 28.03 -12.44
C ARG A 223 -5.68 27.16 -12.54
N ALA A 224 -5.90 25.89 -12.84
CA ALA A 224 -4.88 24.95 -13.22
C ALA A 224 -5.31 24.16 -14.46
N SER A 225 -4.35 23.78 -15.30
CA SER A 225 -4.63 23.12 -16.59
C SER A 225 -5.14 21.70 -16.42
N LEU A 226 -4.64 20.99 -15.41
CA LEU A 226 -5.00 19.60 -15.11
C LEU A 226 -4.93 19.33 -13.62
N LEU A 227 -5.90 18.55 -13.12
CA LEU A 227 -5.80 17.82 -11.86
C LEU A 227 -5.51 16.34 -12.12
N VAL A 228 -4.46 15.80 -11.54
CA VAL A 228 -4.24 14.36 -11.39
C VAL A 228 -4.54 13.99 -9.95
N LEU A 229 -5.54 13.15 -9.71
CA LEU A 229 -5.91 12.67 -8.37
C LEU A 229 -5.55 11.18 -8.27
N ASP A 230 -4.63 10.86 -7.37
CA ASP A 230 -4.26 9.48 -7.06
C ASP A 230 -5.18 8.89 -5.98
N GLU A 231 -5.37 7.57 -6.01
CA GLU A 231 -6.28 6.82 -5.15
C GLU A 231 -7.69 7.43 -5.11
N ALA A 232 -8.22 7.75 -6.30
CA ALA A 232 -9.51 8.44 -6.44
C ALA A 232 -10.71 7.65 -5.89
N HIS A 233 -10.55 6.37 -5.59
CA HIS A 233 -11.59 5.58 -4.92
C HIS A 233 -11.94 6.12 -3.52
N HIS A 234 -11.08 6.88 -2.87
CA HIS A 234 -11.42 7.58 -1.63
C HIS A 234 -12.51 8.66 -1.80
N ALA A 235 -12.75 9.10 -3.03
CA ALA A 235 -13.85 10.04 -3.34
C ALA A 235 -15.19 9.34 -3.64
N LYS A 236 -15.31 8.04 -3.44
CA LYS A 236 -16.51 7.23 -3.76
C LYS A 236 -17.74 7.55 -2.89
N ASN A 237 -17.52 7.93 -1.64
CA ASN A 237 -18.58 8.20 -0.68
C ASN A 237 -18.79 9.71 -0.54
N ASP A 238 -20.04 10.18 -0.69
CA ASP A 238 -20.38 11.60 -0.64
C ASP A 238 -20.08 12.26 0.72
N GLY A 239 -20.11 11.47 1.80
CA GLY A 239 -19.72 11.91 3.14
C GLY A 239 -18.22 12.06 3.38
N THR A 240 -17.36 11.70 2.42
CA THR A 240 -15.92 11.86 2.59
C THR A 240 -15.49 13.29 2.35
N ARG A 241 -14.48 13.74 3.11
CA ARG A 241 -13.93 15.09 2.96
C ARG A 241 -13.41 15.34 1.54
N LEU A 242 -12.82 14.32 0.91
CA LEU A 242 -12.29 14.42 -0.46
C LEU A 242 -13.41 14.61 -1.48
N ALA A 243 -14.50 13.86 -1.39
CA ALA A 243 -15.66 14.01 -2.26
C ALA A 243 -16.26 15.42 -2.16
N GLY A 244 -16.36 15.96 -0.95
CA GLY A 244 -16.88 17.32 -0.70
C GLY A 244 -16.07 18.44 -1.34
N LEU A 245 -14.84 18.20 -1.80
CA LEU A 245 -14.06 19.19 -2.56
C LEU A 245 -14.59 19.38 -4.00
N PHE A 246 -15.22 18.35 -4.57
CA PHE A 246 -15.65 18.31 -5.97
C PHE A 246 -17.16 18.40 -6.14
N ARG A 247 -17.94 17.89 -5.18
CA ARG A 247 -19.41 17.80 -5.28
C ARG A 247 -20.07 17.93 -3.92
N SER A 248 -21.31 18.43 -3.94
CA SER A 248 -22.25 18.36 -2.83
C SER A 248 -23.59 17.82 -3.35
N GLU A 249 -24.41 17.23 -2.47
CA GLU A 249 -25.76 16.76 -2.84
C GLU A 249 -26.60 17.93 -3.38
N GLU A 250 -26.59 19.07 -2.69
CA GLU A 250 -27.29 20.29 -3.13
C GLU A 250 -26.82 20.78 -4.51
N THR A 251 -25.52 20.70 -4.80
CA THR A 251 -24.98 21.09 -6.11
C THR A 251 -25.47 20.17 -7.21
N THR A 252 -25.57 18.88 -6.95
CA THR A 252 -26.02 17.88 -7.92
C THR A 252 -27.51 18.07 -8.25
N ASP A 253 -28.33 18.33 -7.25
CA ASP A 253 -29.76 18.56 -7.42
C ASP A 253 -30.06 19.91 -8.12
N LEU A 254 -29.29 20.95 -7.83
CA LEU A 254 -29.42 22.25 -8.47
C LEU A 254 -29.01 22.20 -9.95
N LEU A 255 -27.98 21.45 -10.31
CA LEU A 255 -27.58 21.24 -11.71
C LEU A 255 -28.60 20.46 -12.53
N ALA A 256 -29.39 19.60 -11.90
CA ALA A 256 -30.49 18.89 -12.57
C ALA A 256 -31.60 19.86 -12.99
N GLN A 257 -31.72 21.03 -12.31
CA GLN A 257 -32.78 22.00 -12.52
C GLN A 257 -32.32 23.28 -13.29
N LYS A 258 -31.06 23.69 -13.14
CA LYS A 258 -30.50 24.91 -13.69
C LYS A 258 -29.12 24.74 -14.29
N ASP A 259 -28.81 25.50 -15.33
CA ASP A 259 -27.49 25.42 -16.02
C ASP A 259 -26.33 25.94 -15.19
N ASP A 260 -26.57 26.69 -14.12
CA ASP A 260 -25.52 27.20 -13.24
C ASP A 260 -25.93 27.12 -11.76
N VAL A 261 -24.96 26.84 -10.90
CA VAL A 261 -25.12 26.79 -9.44
C VAL A 261 -24.72 28.13 -8.86
N SER A 262 -25.52 28.66 -7.94
CA SER A 262 -25.18 29.90 -7.23
C SER A 262 -23.80 29.75 -6.54
N ARG A 263 -23.04 30.85 -6.47
CA ARG A 263 -21.65 30.83 -5.94
C ARG A 263 -21.55 30.31 -4.52
N ASN A 264 -22.57 30.43 -3.72
CA ASN A 264 -22.57 30.04 -2.31
C ASN A 264 -22.68 28.52 -2.11
N ASN A 265 -23.12 27.76 -3.13
CA ASN A 265 -23.34 26.32 -3.06
C ASN A 265 -22.31 25.52 -3.89
N ARG A 266 -21.23 26.14 -4.36
CA ARG A 266 -20.21 25.48 -5.15
C ARG A 266 -19.16 24.80 -4.25
N PRO A 267 -18.77 23.56 -4.55
CA PRO A 267 -17.63 22.93 -3.91
C PRO A 267 -16.33 23.72 -4.10
N LEU A 268 -15.37 23.53 -3.20
CA LEU A 268 -14.15 24.33 -3.16
C LEU A 268 -13.31 24.25 -4.45
N LEU A 269 -13.26 23.09 -5.09
CA LEU A 269 -12.48 22.87 -6.32
C LEU A 269 -13.31 23.06 -7.62
N TRP A 270 -14.51 23.63 -7.51
CA TRP A 270 -15.37 23.90 -8.66
C TRP A 270 -14.78 24.97 -9.59
N ASP A 271 -14.77 24.70 -10.91
CA ASP A 271 -14.21 25.58 -11.96
C ASP A 271 -12.71 25.90 -11.79
N LYS A 272 -11.95 25.09 -11.05
CA LYS A 272 -10.52 25.33 -10.84
C LYS A 272 -9.64 24.64 -11.86
N PHE A 273 -10.09 23.53 -12.45
CA PHE A 273 -9.30 22.70 -13.37
C PHE A 273 -9.95 22.64 -14.74
N ASP A 274 -9.14 22.76 -15.78
CA ASP A 274 -9.65 22.60 -17.15
C ASP A 274 -9.90 21.13 -17.48
N ARG A 275 -9.10 20.22 -16.92
CA ARG A 275 -9.18 18.77 -17.09
C ARG A 275 -8.91 18.05 -15.76
N MET A 276 -9.45 16.84 -15.66
CA MET A 276 -9.23 15.97 -14.50
C MET A 276 -8.88 14.56 -14.94
N LEU A 277 -7.87 13.96 -14.29
CA LEU A 277 -7.45 12.58 -14.45
C LEU A 277 -7.44 11.92 -13.07
N PHE A 278 -8.31 10.95 -12.88
CA PHE A 278 -8.44 10.22 -11.63
C PHE A 278 -7.78 8.84 -11.79
N LEU A 279 -6.87 8.52 -10.89
CA LEU A 279 -6.13 7.26 -10.88
C LEU A 279 -6.64 6.40 -9.74
N THR A 280 -6.82 5.12 -10.00
CA THR A 280 -7.14 4.12 -8.98
C THR A 280 -6.65 2.74 -9.42
N ALA A 281 -6.06 1.99 -8.49
CA ALA A 281 -5.67 0.60 -8.74
C ALA A 281 -6.89 -0.32 -8.92
N THR A 282 -8.05 0.09 -8.43
CA THR A 282 -9.21 -0.77 -8.24
C THR A 282 -10.54 -0.12 -8.66
N PRO A 283 -10.68 0.27 -9.94
CA PRO A 283 -11.87 0.97 -10.40
C PRO A 283 -13.15 0.13 -10.29
N PHE A 284 -13.03 -1.19 -10.28
CA PHE A 284 -14.16 -2.12 -10.20
C PHE A 284 -14.50 -2.61 -8.77
N GLN A 285 -13.76 -2.18 -7.75
CA GLN A 285 -14.22 -2.29 -6.36
C GLN A 285 -15.37 -1.35 -6.06
N LEU A 286 -15.43 -0.28 -6.84
CA LEU A 286 -16.52 0.65 -6.78
C LEU A 286 -17.76 -0.03 -7.38
N GLY A 287 -18.82 -0.18 -6.62
CA GLY A 287 -20.14 -0.47 -7.17
C GLY A 287 -20.43 0.51 -8.31
N HIS A 288 -21.23 0.11 -9.29
CA HIS A 288 -21.58 1.01 -10.39
C HIS A 288 -22.00 2.41 -9.90
N ARG A 289 -22.72 2.50 -8.76
CA ARG A 289 -23.09 3.79 -8.15
C ARG A 289 -21.89 4.56 -7.63
N GLU A 290 -20.93 3.87 -7.01
CA GLU A 290 -19.71 4.51 -6.48
C GLU A 290 -18.82 5.00 -7.63
N LEU A 291 -18.66 4.19 -8.69
CA LEU A 291 -17.96 4.62 -9.91
C LEU A 291 -18.64 5.84 -10.53
N MET A 292 -19.98 5.83 -10.66
CA MET A 292 -20.72 6.97 -11.20
C MET A 292 -20.57 8.22 -10.34
N ARG A 293 -20.49 8.07 -9.01
CA ARG A 293 -20.18 9.21 -8.11
C ARG A 293 -18.80 9.80 -8.40
N VAL A 294 -17.78 8.95 -8.57
CA VAL A 294 -16.43 9.42 -8.94
C VAL A 294 -16.46 10.14 -10.29
N VAL A 295 -17.11 9.57 -11.31
CA VAL A 295 -17.21 10.18 -12.64
C VAL A 295 -18.02 11.49 -12.60
N ARG A 296 -19.06 11.59 -11.79
CA ARG A 296 -19.82 12.86 -11.58
C ARG A 296 -18.95 13.98 -11.05
N SER A 297 -17.86 13.71 -10.36
CA SER A 297 -16.91 14.74 -9.92
C SER A 297 -16.33 15.54 -11.08
N PHE A 298 -16.31 14.99 -12.30
CA PHE A 298 -15.86 15.72 -13.49
C PHE A 298 -16.78 16.89 -13.87
N ALA A 299 -18.02 16.95 -13.35
CA ALA A 299 -18.87 18.13 -13.48
C ALA A 299 -18.26 19.38 -12.86
N SER A 300 -17.34 19.25 -11.90
CA SER A 300 -16.63 20.36 -11.28
C SER A 300 -15.50 20.95 -12.15
N ALA A 301 -15.12 20.30 -13.26
CA ALA A 301 -14.16 20.85 -14.20
C ALA A 301 -14.73 22.13 -14.88
N ARG A 302 -13.84 22.93 -15.45
CA ARG A 302 -14.23 24.10 -16.24
C ARG A 302 -14.78 23.63 -17.60
N TRP A 303 -16.04 23.99 -17.85
CA TRP A 303 -16.72 23.68 -19.10
C TRP A 303 -16.57 24.85 -20.07
N SER A 304 -15.35 25.10 -20.55
CA SER A 304 -15.08 26.19 -21.49
C SER A 304 -14.12 25.72 -22.57
N GLY A 305 -14.44 26.05 -23.84
CA GLY A 305 -13.60 25.76 -24.99
C GLY A 305 -14.09 24.62 -25.86
N HIS A 306 -13.45 24.45 -27.03
CA HIS A 306 -13.85 23.50 -28.07
C HIS A 306 -13.66 22.00 -27.71
N GLN A 307 -13.08 21.70 -26.54
CA GLN A 307 -12.80 20.34 -26.10
C GLN A 307 -13.69 19.87 -24.94
N ALA A 308 -14.72 20.66 -24.58
CA ALA A 308 -15.67 20.23 -23.56
C ALA A 308 -16.46 19.00 -24.05
N PRO A 309 -16.69 17.96 -23.21
CA PRO A 309 -17.43 16.77 -23.61
C PRO A 309 -18.94 17.04 -23.63
N GLY A 310 -19.41 17.81 -24.61
CA GLY A 310 -20.78 18.26 -24.75
C GLY A 310 -20.91 19.78 -24.63
N GLU A 311 -22.10 20.29 -24.92
CA GLU A 311 -22.37 21.72 -24.97
C GLU A 311 -22.34 22.37 -23.55
N ASN A 312 -22.82 21.62 -22.53
CA ASN A 312 -22.88 22.12 -21.16
C ASN A 312 -22.88 20.97 -20.13
N ARG A 313 -22.77 21.33 -18.84
CA ARG A 313 -22.78 20.39 -17.72
C ARG A 313 -24.04 19.57 -17.60
N GLN A 314 -25.20 20.14 -17.93
CA GLN A 314 -26.47 19.41 -17.91
C GLN A 314 -26.49 18.27 -18.92
N GLN A 315 -25.99 18.49 -20.12
CA GLN A 315 -25.91 17.47 -21.14
C GLN A 315 -24.95 16.33 -20.69
N PHE A 316 -23.81 16.67 -20.11
CA PHE A 316 -22.91 15.70 -19.49
C PHE A 316 -23.61 14.85 -18.43
N LEU A 317 -24.32 15.49 -17.49
CA LEU A 317 -25.02 14.78 -16.42
C LEU A 317 -26.16 13.89 -16.96
N ARG A 318 -26.88 14.33 -17.99
CA ARG A 318 -27.89 13.50 -18.67
C ARG A 318 -27.28 12.25 -19.28
N LYS A 319 -26.12 12.38 -19.93
CA LYS A 319 -25.40 11.23 -20.51
C LYS A 319 -24.90 10.28 -19.43
N LEU A 320 -24.45 10.80 -18.31
CA LEU A 320 -24.12 9.99 -17.16
C LEU A 320 -25.31 9.27 -16.55
N GLN A 321 -26.50 9.88 -16.55
CA GLN A 321 -27.74 9.20 -16.13
C GLN A 321 -28.08 8.02 -17.03
N VAL A 322 -27.95 8.19 -18.36
CA VAL A 322 -28.14 7.09 -19.33
C VAL A 322 -27.12 5.96 -19.06
N LEU A 323 -25.86 6.31 -18.85
CA LEU A 323 -24.82 5.33 -18.51
C LEU A 323 -25.13 4.59 -17.20
N GLU A 324 -25.56 5.32 -16.16
CA GLU A 324 -25.94 4.73 -14.87
C GLU A 324 -27.13 3.77 -15.01
N GLN A 325 -28.11 4.12 -15.85
CA GLN A 325 -29.21 3.22 -16.16
C GLN A 325 -28.73 1.94 -16.84
N ARG A 326 -27.88 2.04 -17.88
CA ARG A 326 -27.28 0.88 -18.57
C ARG A 326 -26.48 -0.02 -17.62
N LEU A 327 -25.69 0.58 -16.74
CA LEU A 327 -24.96 -0.15 -15.70
C LEU A 327 -25.90 -0.83 -14.69
N SER A 328 -27.02 -0.19 -14.36
CA SER A 328 -28.05 -0.76 -13.50
C SER A 328 -28.75 -1.94 -14.16
N GLU A 329 -29.05 -1.84 -15.45
CA GLU A 329 -29.61 -2.94 -16.25
C GLU A 329 -28.65 -4.12 -16.34
N ASN A 330 -27.37 -3.86 -16.60
CA ASN A 330 -26.33 -4.90 -16.60
C ASN A 330 -26.21 -5.57 -15.22
N ARG A 331 -26.24 -4.80 -14.14
CA ARG A 331 -26.26 -5.34 -12.78
C ARG A 331 -27.46 -6.24 -12.51
N LEU A 332 -28.65 -5.84 -12.96
CA LEU A 332 -29.86 -6.65 -12.80
C LEU A 332 -29.79 -7.94 -13.63
N ALA A 333 -29.23 -7.85 -14.85
CA ALA A 333 -28.99 -9.03 -15.66
C ALA A 333 -27.96 -9.97 -14.99
N GLY A 334 -26.85 -9.42 -14.46
CA GLY A 334 -25.88 -10.20 -13.70
C GLY A 334 -26.46 -10.86 -12.46
N LYS A 335 -27.35 -10.17 -11.71
CA LYS A 335 -28.03 -10.74 -10.56
C LYS A 335 -28.97 -11.88 -10.97
N ARG A 336 -29.72 -11.72 -12.05
CA ARG A 336 -30.57 -12.82 -12.58
C ARG A 336 -29.73 -14.02 -12.99
N LEU A 337 -28.59 -13.79 -13.62
CA LEU A 337 -27.66 -14.87 -13.95
C LEU A 337 -27.13 -15.55 -12.68
N ASP A 338 -26.79 -14.78 -11.66
CA ASP A 338 -26.35 -15.29 -10.35
C ASP A 338 -27.43 -16.16 -9.68
N ASP A 339 -28.69 -15.70 -9.68
CA ASP A 339 -29.82 -16.41 -9.14
C ASP A 339 -30.10 -17.75 -9.88
N TRP A 340 -29.98 -17.76 -11.23
CA TRP A 340 -30.13 -18.97 -12.03
C TRP A 340 -28.93 -19.91 -11.92
N TRP A 341 -27.71 -19.36 -11.91
CA TRP A 341 -26.51 -20.15 -11.72
C TRP A 341 -26.46 -20.82 -10.34
N GLY A 342 -26.98 -20.19 -9.33
CA GLY A 342 -27.11 -20.75 -7.98
C GLY A 342 -28.02 -22.01 -7.88
N ARG A 343 -28.80 -22.32 -8.93
CA ARG A 343 -29.62 -23.53 -9.05
C ARG A 343 -28.91 -24.70 -9.73
N VAL A 344 -27.72 -24.46 -10.26
CA VAL A 344 -26.89 -25.53 -10.83
C VAL A 344 -26.34 -26.36 -9.68
N ASP A 345 -26.66 -27.64 -9.71
CA ASP A 345 -26.17 -28.61 -8.75
C ASP A 345 -25.15 -29.58 -9.36
N VAL A 346 -24.47 -30.32 -8.50
CA VAL A 346 -23.46 -31.29 -8.92
C VAL A 346 -24.09 -32.44 -9.72
N ALA A 347 -25.37 -32.73 -9.54
CA ALA A 347 -26.06 -33.79 -10.29
C ALA A 347 -26.23 -33.43 -11.76
N MET A 348 -26.46 -32.15 -12.07
CA MET A 348 -26.49 -31.65 -13.46
C MET A 348 -25.18 -31.82 -14.23
N ILE A 349 -24.07 -31.84 -13.50
CA ILE A 349 -22.71 -31.92 -14.03
C ILE A 349 -22.19 -33.37 -14.02
N GLY A 350 -22.93 -34.28 -13.36
CA GLY A 350 -22.47 -35.63 -13.01
C GLY A 350 -21.87 -36.44 -14.17
N ALA A 351 -22.38 -36.30 -15.40
CA ALA A 351 -21.80 -36.93 -16.57
C ALA A 351 -20.38 -36.50 -16.93
N HIS A 352 -19.94 -35.32 -16.45
CA HIS A 352 -18.62 -34.73 -16.67
C HIS A 352 -17.68 -34.91 -15.48
N LEU A 353 -18.19 -35.43 -14.35
CA LEU A 353 -17.42 -35.75 -13.15
C LEU A 353 -16.85 -37.18 -13.23
N ALA A 354 -15.89 -37.43 -14.10
CA ALA A 354 -15.14 -38.67 -14.11
C ALA A 354 -14.07 -38.72 -12.98
N GLN A 355 -13.62 -39.93 -12.61
CA GLN A 355 -12.53 -40.07 -11.62
C GLN A 355 -11.28 -39.28 -12.05
N GLY A 356 -10.82 -38.38 -11.19
CA GLY A 356 -9.64 -37.55 -11.44
C GLY A 356 -9.90 -36.21 -12.14
N VAL A 357 -11.14 -35.89 -12.50
CA VAL A 357 -11.50 -34.58 -13.07
C VAL A 357 -11.86 -33.61 -11.94
N SER A 358 -11.27 -32.42 -11.94
CA SER A 358 -11.62 -31.37 -10.97
C SER A 358 -13.02 -30.84 -11.21
N LEU A 359 -13.73 -30.39 -10.17
CA LEU A 359 -15.05 -29.79 -10.30
C LEU A 359 -15.04 -28.59 -11.27
N PRO A 360 -14.07 -27.65 -11.22
CA PRO A 360 -14.00 -26.55 -12.19
C PRO A 360 -13.86 -27.03 -13.65
N ASP A 361 -13.09 -28.08 -13.91
CA ASP A 361 -12.94 -28.63 -15.25
C ASP A 361 -14.19 -29.37 -15.72
N ALA A 362 -14.86 -30.09 -14.83
CA ALA A 362 -16.12 -30.72 -15.13
C ALA A 362 -17.21 -29.69 -15.47
N VAL A 363 -17.29 -28.60 -14.70
CA VAL A 363 -18.21 -27.49 -14.95
C VAL A 363 -17.91 -26.79 -16.28
N ARG A 364 -16.64 -26.57 -16.59
CA ARG A 364 -16.23 -26.01 -17.87
C ARG A 364 -16.68 -26.87 -19.04
N ARG A 365 -16.39 -28.18 -19.01
CA ARG A 365 -16.77 -29.15 -20.05
C ARG A 365 -18.30 -29.24 -20.19
N TRP A 366 -18.99 -29.26 -19.04
CA TRP A 366 -20.45 -29.27 -19.03
C TRP A 366 -21.02 -28.01 -19.72
N TRP A 367 -20.50 -26.82 -19.38
CA TRP A 367 -20.95 -25.58 -19.97
C TRP A 367 -20.67 -25.53 -21.50
N GLU A 368 -19.45 -25.86 -21.92
CA GLU A 368 -19.04 -25.90 -23.31
C GLU A 368 -19.93 -26.85 -24.17
N SER A 369 -20.30 -28.00 -23.59
CA SER A 369 -21.20 -28.95 -24.26
C SER A 369 -22.66 -28.50 -24.30
N THR A 370 -23.08 -27.69 -23.33
CA THR A 370 -24.48 -27.33 -23.09
C THR A 370 -24.82 -25.96 -23.70
N GLU A 371 -23.86 -25.06 -23.84
CA GLU A 371 -24.08 -23.68 -24.30
C GLU A 371 -24.79 -23.62 -25.69
N HIS A 372 -24.50 -24.57 -26.56
CA HIS A 372 -24.99 -24.62 -27.92
C HIS A 372 -25.98 -25.79 -28.20
N ALA A 373 -26.25 -26.64 -27.22
CA ALA A 373 -27.16 -27.78 -27.37
C ALA A 373 -28.48 -27.57 -26.59
N PRO A 374 -29.61 -28.12 -27.01
CA PRO A 374 -30.85 -28.07 -26.22
C PRO A 374 -30.64 -28.62 -24.80
N GLY A 375 -31.15 -27.93 -23.80
CA GLY A 375 -30.96 -28.27 -22.40
C GLY A 375 -32.27 -28.36 -21.61
N SER A 376 -32.19 -28.67 -20.32
CA SER A 376 -33.34 -28.62 -19.43
C SER A 376 -33.88 -27.19 -19.33
N ALA A 377 -35.11 -27.03 -18.80
CA ALA A 377 -35.70 -25.70 -18.60
C ALA A 377 -34.78 -24.75 -17.81
N THR A 378 -34.09 -25.25 -16.79
CA THR A 378 -33.12 -24.47 -15.99
C THR A 378 -31.94 -24.03 -16.85
N VAL A 379 -31.40 -24.92 -17.68
CA VAL A 379 -30.27 -24.61 -18.58
C VAL A 379 -30.65 -23.55 -19.59
N GLU A 380 -31.86 -23.62 -20.17
CA GLU A 380 -32.34 -22.60 -21.12
C GLU A 380 -32.51 -21.22 -20.47
N GLU A 381 -32.95 -21.15 -19.21
CA GLU A 381 -33.02 -19.88 -18.46
C GLU A 381 -31.61 -19.31 -18.14
N ILE A 382 -30.65 -20.17 -17.87
CA ILE A 382 -29.24 -19.74 -17.68
C ILE A 382 -28.70 -19.16 -18.99
N LYS A 383 -28.92 -19.81 -20.13
CA LYS A 383 -28.49 -19.30 -21.44
C LYS A 383 -29.10 -17.94 -21.79
N LYS A 384 -30.42 -17.77 -21.53
CA LYS A 384 -31.11 -16.49 -21.70
C LYS A 384 -30.49 -15.42 -20.80
N ALA A 385 -30.21 -15.77 -19.56
CA ALA A 385 -29.57 -14.85 -18.61
C ALA A 385 -28.13 -14.45 -19.05
N VAL A 386 -27.33 -15.41 -19.54
CA VAL A 386 -26.02 -15.16 -20.13
C VAL A 386 -26.09 -14.22 -21.32
N THR A 387 -26.99 -14.51 -22.27
CA THR A 387 -27.21 -13.67 -23.48
C THR A 387 -27.58 -12.25 -23.06
N ARG A 388 -28.50 -12.09 -22.13
CA ARG A 388 -28.92 -10.78 -21.63
C ARG A 388 -27.78 -10.03 -20.91
N CYS A 389 -26.93 -10.72 -20.18
CA CYS A 389 -25.72 -10.12 -19.58
C CYS A 389 -24.75 -9.62 -20.66
N ARG A 390 -24.53 -10.39 -21.73
CA ARG A 390 -23.66 -9.99 -22.83
C ARG A 390 -24.21 -8.75 -23.57
N GLU A 391 -25.52 -8.71 -23.85
CA GLU A 391 -26.18 -7.56 -24.50
C GLU A 391 -26.07 -6.28 -23.62
N THR A 392 -26.45 -6.36 -22.35
CA THR A 392 -26.44 -5.21 -21.45
C THR A 392 -25.03 -4.73 -21.16
N LYS A 393 -24.05 -5.67 -21.09
CA LYS A 393 -22.64 -5.34 -21.02
C LYS A 393 -22.19 -4.54 -22.25
N ALA A 394 -22.46 -5.04 -23.44
CA ALA A 394 -22.06 -4.39 -24.69
C ALA A 394 -22.62 -2.95 -24.76
N ALA A 395 -23.89 -2.77 -24.42
CA ALA A 395 -24.54 -1.46 -24.41
C ALA A 395 -23.94 -0.48 -23.41
N ALA A 396 -23.51 -0.96 -22.22
CA ALA A 396 -22.87 -0.13 -21.20
C ALA A 396 -21.38 0.12 -21.49
N GLU A 397 -20.70 -0.82 -22.15
CA GLU A 397 -19.27 -0.73 -22.44
C GLU A 397 -18.97 0.26 -23.55
N HIS A 398 -19.65 0.14 -24.67
CA HIS A 398 -19.45 0.97 -25.84
C HIS A 398 -20.72 1.07 -26.67
N ASP A 399 -21.20 2.29 -26.85
CA ASP A 399 -22.29 2.59 -27.78
C ASP A 399 -21.73 3.40 -28.95
N PRO A 400 -21.78 2.85 -30.20
CA PRO A 400 -21.30 3.56 -31.37
C PRO A 400 -22.10 4.84 -31.70
N GLN A 401 -23.38 4.90 -31.30
CA GLN A 401 -24.26 6.05 -31.55
C GLN A 401 -24.11 7.15 -30.51
N ASP A 402 -23.84 6.77 -29.25
CA ASP A 402 -23.59 7.71 -28.14
C ASP A 402 -22.43 7.24 -27.27
N SER A 403 -21.21 7.47 -27.75
CA SER A 403 -19.98 7.08 -27.05
C SER A 403 -19.86 7.68 -25.66
N TRP A 404 -20.41 8.89 -25.44
CA TRP A 404 -20.36 9.56 -24.14
C TRP A 404 -21.28 8.95 -23.09
N ALA A 405 -22.29 8.21 -23.48
CA ALA A 405 -23.15 7.42 -22.60
C ALA A 405 -22.62 6.00 -22.39
N SER A 406 -21.33 5.79 -22.56
CA SER A 406 -20.67 4.50 -22.38
C SER A 406 -19.42 4.59 -21.49
N LEU A 407 -19.01 3.47 -20.86
CA LEU A 407 -17.88 3.43 -19.95
C LEU A 407 -16.55 3.77 -20.63
N ARG A 408 -16.33 3.34 -21.87
CA ARG A 408 -15.07 3.59 -22.61
C ARG A 408 -14.75 5.07 -22.80
N ALA A 409 -15.74 5.95 -22.71
CA ALA A 409 -15.52 7.39 -22.78
C ALA A 409 -14.82 7.94 -21.52
N TRP A 410 -15.07 7.35 -20.37
CA TRP A 410 -14.68 7.89 -19.07
C TRP A 410 -13.64 7.05 -18.34
N VAL A 411 -13.57 5.75 -18.61
CA VAL A 411 -12.72 4.80 -17.91
C VAL A 411 -11.76 4.14 -18.88
N ILE A 412 -10.47 4.24 -18.57
CA ILE A 412 -9.40 3.52 -19.26
C ILE A 412 -8.86 2.49 -18.31
N ARG A 413 -8.88 1.22 -18.68
CA ARG A 413 -8.27 0.14 -17.93
C ARG A 413 -7.14 -0.50 -18.73
N HIS A 414 -5.98 -0.58 -18.13
CA HIS A 414 -4.85 -1.31 -18.69
C HIS A 414 -4.55 -2.52 -17.81
N ASN A 415 -4.63 -3.71 -18.38
CA ASN A 415 -4.25 -4.94 -17.71
C ASN A 415 -2.81 -5.31 -18.07
N ARG A 416 -2.06 -5.78 -17.06
CA ARG A 416 -0.74 -6.33 -17.33
C ARG A 416 -0.82 -7.61 -18.14
N PRO A 417 0.23 -7.96 -18.91
CA PRO A 417 0.30 -9.25 -19.58
C PRO A 417 0.15 -10.39 -18.58
N ILE A 418 -0.67 -11.37 -18.92
CA ILE A 418 -0.90 -12.58 -18.11
C ILE A 418 0.31 -13.51 -18.17
N LEU A 419 1.06 -13.43 -19.27
CA LEU A 419 2.25 -14.23 -19.52
C LEU A 419 3.52 -13.39 -19.39
N LEU A 420 4.57 -14.00 -18.90
CA LEU A 420 5.92 -13.46 -19.01
C LEU A 420 6.41 -13.61 -20.45
N PRO A 421 7.23 -12.66 -20.95
CA PRO A 421 7.74 -12.73 -22.31
C PRO A 421 8.50 -14.04 -22.58
N ALA A 422 8.31 -14.61 -23.76
CA ALA A 422 9.09 -15.77 -24.22
C ALA A 422 10.55 -15.38 -24.47
N GLU A 423 11.47 -16.29 -24.28
CA GLU A 423 12.89 -16.13 -24.60
C GLU A 423 13.43 -17.37 -25.28
N GLY A 424 13.91 -17.20 -26.50
CA GLY A 424 14.44 -18.32 -27.29
C GLY A 424 13.39 -19.40 -27.48
N SER A 425 13.74 -20.63 -27.18
CA SER A 425 12.84 -21.80 -27.32
C SER A 425 11.94 -22.07 -26.11
N ARG A 426 12.00 -21.26 -25.03
CA ARG A 426 11.15 -21.44 -23.85
C ARG A 426 9.74 -20.87 -24.11
N PRO A 427 8.68 -21.67 -23.84
CA PRO A 427 7.31 -21.20 -23.99
C PRO A 427 7.01 -20.10 -22.97
N PRO A 428 6.07 -19.19 -23.26
CA PRO A 428 5.64 -18.18 -22.32
C PRO A 428 5.07 -18.82 -21.06
N THR A 429 5.55 -18.40 -19.88
CA THR A 429 5.09 -18.89 -18.59
C THR A 429 4.05 -17.93 -17.97
N PRO A 430 3.09 -18.43 -17.19
CA PRO A 430 2.18 -17.57 -16.46
C PRO A 430 2.95 -16.56 -15.60
N ARG A 431 2.51 -15.31 -15.60
CA ARG A 431 3.11 -14.28 -14.75
C ARG A 431 2.86 -14.50 -13.26
N ARG A 432 1.72 -15.08 -12.95
CA ARG A 432 1.30 -15.42 -11.58
C ARG A 432 0.89 -16.87 -11.52
N GLU A 433 1.28 -17.54 -10.44
CA GLU A 433 0.91 -18.91 -10.11
C GLU A 433 0.24 -18.93 -8.75
N HIS A 434 -1.02 -19.37 -8.71
CA HIS A 434 -1.80 -19.49 -7.49
C HIS A 434 -1.73 -20.90 -6.94
N ARG A 435 -1.36 -21.05 -5.68
CA ARG A 435 -1.28 -22.29 -4.93
C ARG A 435 -2.17 -22.21 -3.71
N ALA A 436 -3.30 -22.93 -3.74
CA ALA A 436 -4.34 -22.79 -2.74
C ALA A 436 -4.39 -23.98 -1.78
N GLY A 437 -4.90 -23.75 -0.58
CA GLY A 437 -5.17 -24.78 0.41
C GLY A 437 -3.94 -25.57 0.82
N GLY A 438 -3.99 -26.90 0.64
CA GLY A 438 -2.96 -27.85 1.01
C GLY A 438 -1.69 -27.84 0.14
N ASP A 439 -1.69 -27.14 -1.00
CA ASP A 439 -0.52 -27.04 -1.89
C ASP A 439 0.67 -26.38 -1.19
N ILE A 440 0.41 -25.61 -0.15
CA ILE A 440 1.47 -25.03 0.68
C ILE A 440 2.30 -26.13 1.39
N ALA A 441 1.69 -27.25 1.71
CA ALA A 441 2.40 -28.36 2.39
C ALA A 441 3.16 -29.27 1.43
N SER A 442 2.61 -29.50 0.22
CA SER A 442 3.19 -30.43 -0.75
C SER A 442 4.31 -29.83 -1.60
N GLY A 443 4.28 -28.52 -1.81
CA GLY A 443 5.24 -27.83 -2.68
C GLY A 443 5.10 -28.12 -4.17
N GLU A 444 4.32 -29.11 -4.53
CA GLU A 444 4.10 -29.52 -5.91
C GLU A 444 2.80 -28.91 -6.45
N ASP A 445 2.84 -28.48 -7.70
CA ASP A 445 1.64 -28.10 -8.44
C ASP A 445 0.81 -29.37 -8.69
N ARG A 446 -0.30 -29.49 -7.98
CA ARG A 446 -1.29 -30.56 -8.22
C ARG A 446 -2.27 -30.14 -9.29
N ALA A 447 -1.79 -29.59 -10.39
CA ALA A 447 -2.61 -29.24 -11.53
C ALA A 447 -3.53 -30.40 -11.91
N GLY A 448 -4.86 -30.16 -11.87
CA GLY A 448 -5.86 -31.16 -12.22
C GLY A 448 -6.48 -31.96 -11.07
N ARG A 449 -6.01 -31.83 -9.84
CA ARG A 449 -6.74 -32.30 -8.66
C ARG A 449 -7.44 -31.13 -8.00
N GLY A 450 -8.74 -31.23 -7.73
CA GLY A 450 -9.49 -30.13 -7.11
C GLY A 450 -8.77 -29.57 -5.87
N VAL A 451 -8.87 -28.26 -5.66
CA VAL A 451 -8.21 -27.55 -4.57
C VAL A 451 -8.65 -28.16 -3.23
N ALA A 452 -7.76 -28.91 -2.58
CA ALA A 452 -7.98 -29.49 -1.27
C ALA A 452 -7.38 -28.58 -0.19
N GLY A 453 -8.07 -28.42 0.95
CA GLY A 453 -7.51 -27.68 2.09
C GLY A 453 -6.38 -28.47 2.78
N ILE A 454 -5.71 -27.83 3.72
CA ILE A 454 -4.76 -28.47 4.62
C ILE A 454 -5.51 -29.52 5.43
N PRO A 455 -5.13 -30.80 5.36
CA PRO A 455 -5.84 -31.85 6.07
C PRO A 455 -5.64 -31.71 7.59
N LEU A 456 -6.70 -31.99 8.35
CA LEU A 456 -6.66 -32.07 9.80
C LEU A 456 -6.35 -33.52 10.22
N GLY A 457 -5.37 -33.70 11.10
CA GLY A 457 -5.18 -34.95 11.81
C GLY A 457 -6.38 -35.25 12.75
N ALA A 458 -6.56 -36.52 13.10
CA ALA A 458 -7.66 -36.94 13.97
C ALA A 458 -7.64 -36.18 15.31
N ASP A 459 -6.47 -36.00 15.88
CA ASP A 459 -6.27 -35.29 17.17
C ASP A 459 -6.38 -33.77 17.04
N GLU A 460 -6.20 -33.22 15.85
CA GLU A 460 -6.22 -31.78 15.56
C GLU A 460 -7.62 -31.27 15.19
N ALA A 461 -8.53 -32.17 14.81
CA ALA A 461 -9.80 -31.79 14.18
C ALA A 461 -10.85 -31.26 15.17
N ALA A 462 -10.83 -31.73 16.42
CA ALA A 462 -11.88 -31.46 17.42
C ALA A 462 -12.18 -29.95 17.62
N PRO A 463 -11.20 -29.05 17.84
CA PRO A 463 -11.48 -27.62 18.03
C PRO A 463 -12.13 -26.98 16.80
N PHE A 464 -11.74 -27.40 15.58
CA PHE A 464 -12.30 -26.87 14.34
C PHE A 464 -13.73 -27.36 14.08
N PHE A 465 -14.06 -28.60 14.44
CA PHE A 465 -15.45 -29.09 14.38
C PHE A 465 -16.35 -28.36 15.37
N VAL A 466 -15.86 -28.13 16.59
CA VAL A 466 -16.62 -27.35 17.61
C VAL A 466 -16.85 -25.92 17.13
N ALA A 467 -15.84 -25.30 16.48
CA ALA A 467 -15.97 -23.96 15.90
C ALA A 467 -16.96 -23.94 14.72
N ALA A 468 -16.92 -24.94 13.84
CA ALA A 468 -17.86 -25.06 12.73
C ALA A 468 -19.31 -25.23 13.22
N ARG A 469 -19.53 -26.02 14.30
CA ARG A 469 -20.82 -26.15 14.95
C ARG A 469 -21.32 -24.83 15.52
N ALA A 470 -20.44 -24.08 16.20
CA ALA A 470 -20.77 -22.78 16.74
C ALA A 470 -21.18 -21.77 15.63
N GLN A 471 -20.54 -21.81 14.48
CA GLN A 471 -20.92 -20.98 13.32
C GLN A 471 -22.30 -21.37 12.78
N GLY A 472 -22.58 -22.66 12.68
CA GLY A 472 -23.89 -23.14 12.25
C GLY A 472 -25.03 -22.72 13.19
N GLU A 473 -24.81 -22.73 14.52
CA GLU A 473 -25.77 -22.20 15.50
C GLU A 473 -25.95 -20.68 15.36
N LEU A 474 -24.84 -19.94 15.19
CA LEU A 474 -24.90 -18.49 14.98
C LEU A 474 -25.74 -18.13 13.75
N ALA A 475 -25.58 -18.86 12.66
CA ALA A 475 -26.36 -18.67 11.43
C ALA A 475 -27.87 -18.88 11.62
N ARG A 476 -28.26 -19.70 12.63
CA ARG A 476 -29.67 -19.96 12.93
C ARG A 476 -30.30 -18.89 13.82
N PHE A 477 -29.55 -18.35 14.78
CA PHE A 477 -30.10 -17.51 15.85
C PHE A 477 -29.92 -16.01 15.63
N THR A 478 -29.06 -15.58 14.73
CA THR A 478 -28.73 -14.15 14.60
C THR A 478 -29.22 -13.57 13.27
N GLY A 479 -29.71 -12.33 13.38
CA GLY A 479 -30.01 -11.51 12.22
C GLY A 479 -28.73 -11.06 11.48
N LYS A 480 -28.91 -10.36 10.37
CA LYS A 480 -27.84 -9.85 9.52
C LYS A 480 -26.72 -9.14 10.30
N GLY A 481 -25.47 -9.49 10.01
CA GLY A 481 -24.28 -8.73 10.41
C GLY A 481 -23.48 -9.26 11.60
N GLN A 482 -23.78 -10.45 12.16
CA GLN A 482 -22.93 -11.04 13.20
C GLN A 482 -21.97 -12.09 12.62
N ARG A 483 -20.70 -12.02 13.04
CA ARG A 483 -19.61 -12.91 12.63
C ARG A 483 -19.04 -13.68 13.82
N ALA A 484 -18.63 -14.91 13.57
CA ALA A 484 -17.94 -15.74 14.55
C ALA A 484 -16.42 -15.47 14.50
N PHE A 485 -15.98 -14.29 14.91
CA PHE A 485 -14.57 -13.90 14.90
C PHE A 485 -13.63 -14.88 15.59
N PHE A 486 -14.09 -15.57 16.64
CA PHE A 486 -13.28 -16.58 17.31
C PHE A 486 -12.97 -17.79 16.42
N ALA A 487 -13.89 -18.17 15.51
CA ALA A 487 -13.65 -19.27 14.58
C ALA A 487 -12.67 -18.88 13.47
N GLU A 488 -12.73 -17.65 12.98
CA GLU A 488 -11.74 -17.09 12.06
C GLU A 488 -10.37 -16.98 12.75
N GLY A 489 -10.34 -16.51 14.01
CA GLY A 489 -9.11 -16.45 14.82
C GLY A 489 -8.51 -17.83 15.05
N LEU A 490 -9.34 -18.86 15.31
CA LEU A 490 -8.89 -20.24 15.45
C LEU A 490 -8.25 -20.77 14.16
N CYS A 491 -8.81 -20.44 12.99
CA CYS A 491 -8.24 -20.85 11.71
C CYS A 491 -6.92 -20.13 11.40
N SER A 492 -6.67 -18.97 11.98
CA SER A 492 -5.43 -18.22 11.82
C SER A 492 -4.31 -18.77 12.71
N SER A 493 -4.51 -18.77 14.03
CA SER A 493 -3.58 -19.35 15.02
C SER A 493 -4.26 -19.52 16.38
N TYR A 494 -3.68 -20.33 17.26
CA TYR A 494 -4.14 -20.48 18.63
C TYR A 494 -4.02 -19.17 19.42
N GLU A 495 -2.96 -18.39 19.16
CA GLU A 495 -2.74 -17.08 19.76
C GLU A 495 -3.82 -16.06 19.36
N ALA A 496 -4.24 -16.08 18.10
CA ALA A 496 -5.32 -15.22 17.63
C ALA A 496 -6.67 -15.61 18.25
N PHE A 497 -6.95 -16.90 18.40
CA PHE A 497 -8.15 -17.37 19.09
C PHE A 497 -8.21 -16.86 20.54
N HIS A 498 -7.13 -17.04 21.30
CA HIS A 498 -7.09 -16.58 22.69
C HIS A 498 -7.28 -15.07 22.80
N HIS A 499 -6.66 -14.31 21.92
CA HIS A 499 -6.76 -12.85 21.92
C HIS A 499 -8.16 -12.36 21.54
N THR A 500 -8.76 -12.92 20.50
CA THR A 500 -10.13 -12.55 20.08
C THR A 500 -11.17 -12.87 21.13
N ARG A 501 -10.92 -13.90 21.96
CA ARG A 501 -11.76 -14.25 23.10
C ARG A 501 -11.65 -13.25 24.26
N GLU A 502 -10.48 -12.74 24.55
CA GLU A 502 -10.21 -11.85 25.68
C GLU A 502 -10.62 -10.40 25.41
N GLU A 503 -10.40 -9.91 24.20
CA GLU A 503 -10.69 -8.52 23.80
C GLU A 503 -12.11 -8.31 23.28
N ARG A 504 -13.14 -8.84 23.94
CA ARG A 504 -14.55 -8.68 23.56
C ARG A 504 -15.04 -7.23 23.42
N GLY A 505 -14.22 -6.24 23.75
CA GLY A 505 -14.57 -4.81 23.73
C GLY A 505 -13.92 -3.94 22.67
N ASP A 506 -12.83 -4.37 22.07
CA ASP A 506 -12.05 -3.60 21.09
C ASP A 506 -12.00 -4.34 19.74
N VAL A 507 -13.14 -4.39 19.05
CA VAL A 507 -13.16 -4.86 17.66
C VAL A 507 -12.51 -3.78 16.80
N ARG A 508 -11.27 -4.00 16.40
CA ARG A 508 -10.65 -3.23 15.34
C ARG A 508 -11.25 -3.71 14.02
N GLU A 509 -12.22 -2.99 13.51
CA GLU A 509 -12.64 -3.18 12.12
C GLU A 509 -11.58 -2.57 11.24
N ILE A 510 -11.03 -3.40 10.37
CA ILE A 510 -10.32 -2.91 9.20
C ILE A 510 -11.41 -2.63 8.17
N ASP A 511 -11.51 -1.37 7.73
CA ASP A 511 -12.44 -1.01 6.68
C ASP A 511 -12.04 -1.68 5.34
N ASP A 512 -12.88 -1.54 4.34
CA ASP A 512 -12.62 -2.05 2.99
C ASP A 512 -11.31 -1.48 2.37
N GLU A 513 -10.73 -0.46 2.99
CA GLU A 513 -9.51 0.24 2.58
C GLU A 513 -8.27 -0.25 3.34
N GLY A 514 -8.40 -1.20 4.26
CA GLY A 514 -7.29 -1.73 5.07
C GLY A 514 -6.85 -0.82 6.22
N ILE A 515 -7.63 0.20 6.55
CA ILE A 515 -7.36 1.14 7.64
C ILE A 515 -8.00 0.62 8.93
N GLU A 516 -7.20 0.46 9.99
CA GLU A 516 -7.71 0.12 11.31
C GLU A 516 -8.50 1.28 11.92
N HIS A 517 -9.80 1.13 12.03
CA HIS A 517 -10.66 2.06 12.77
C HIS A 517 -10.95 1.53 14.17
N ARG A 518 -10.61 2.33 15.18
CA ARG A 518 -11.04 2.11 16.55
C ARG A 518 -12.50 2.57 16.69
N LYS A 519 -13.46 1.67 16.59
CA LYS A 519 -14.85 2.03 16.91
C LYS A 519 -14.99 2.25 18.42
N PRO A 520 -15.62 3.36 18.85
CA PRO A 520 -15.94 3.53 20.26
C PRO A 520 -16.87 2.37 20.70
N ARG A 521 -16.56 1.83 21.86
CA ARG A 521 -17.33 0.80 22.55
C ARG A 521 -18.83 1.15 22.51
N ARG A 522 -19.62 0.50 21.66
CA ARG A 522 -21.04 0.46 21.86
C ARG A 522 -21.23 -0.38 23.12
N ILE A 523 -21.71 0.26 24.18
CA ILE A 523 -22.18 -0.44 25.37
C ILE A 523 -23.30 -1.36 24.90
N ARG A 524 -22.99 -2.63 24.68
CA ARG A 524 -23.99 -3.66 24.46
C ARG A 524 -24.69 -3.87 25.81
N ASN A 525 -26.01 -3.77 25.80
CA ASN A 525 -26.79 -4.17 26.92
C ASN A 525 -26.44 -5.64 27.26
N GLU A 526 -26.12 -5.91 28.51
CA GLU A 526 -25.70 -7.23 29.03
C GLU A 526 -26.68 -8.37 28.74
N HIS A 527 -27.85 -8.09 28.20
CA HIS A 527 -28.94 -9.07 27.90
C HIS A 527 -28.89 -9.66 26.48
N GLU A 528 -27.95 -9.26 25.61
CA GLU A 528 -27.81 -9.82 24.26
C GLU A 528 -26.64 -10.81 24.08
N GLU A 529 -26.06 -11.31 25.16
CA GLU A 529 -25.07 -12.40 25.04
C GLU A 529 -25.78 -13.69 24.61
N VAL A 530 -25.41 -14.18 23.42
CA VAL A 530 -25.85 -15.49 22.94
C VAL A 530 -25.12 -16.56 23.78
N VAL A 531 -25.75 -16.97 24.86
CA VAL A 531 -25.26 -17.96 25.84
C VAL A 531 -24.63 -19.21 25.19
N PRO A 532 -25.15 -19.77 24.07
CA PRO A 532 -24.53 -20.91 23.41
C PRO A 532 -23.12 -20.67 22.90
N LEU A 533 -22.78 -19.45 22.42
CA LEU A 533 -21.46 -19.17 21.86
C LEU A 533 -20.36 -19.25 22.92
N ARG A 534 -20.64 -18.75 24.13
CA ARG A 534 -19.69 -18.77 25.24
C ARG A 534 -19.30 -20.21 25.60
N TRP A 535 -20.28 -21.12 25.59
CA TRP A 535 -20.02 -22.53 25.82
C TRP A 535 -19.05 -23.12 24.80
N TYR A 536 -19.24 -22.82 23.50
CA TYR A 536 -18.35 -23.29 22.44
C TYR A 536 -16.92 -22.71 22.57
N GLU A 537 -16.79 -21.43 22.85
CA GLU A 537 -15.50 -20.78 23.08
C GLU A 537 -14.72 -21.41 24.24
N GLU A 538 -15.41 -21.71 25.35
CA GLU A 538 -14.78 -22.35 26.50
C GLU A 538 -14.33 -23.79 26.20
N HIS A 539 -15.11 -24.53 25.41
CA HIS A 539 -14.75 -25.88 25.01
C HIS A 539 -13.57 -25.90 24.02
N ILE A 540 -13.56 -25.01 23.05
CA ILE A 540 -12.41 -24.85 22.14
C ILE A 540 -11.16 -24.52 22.96
N ALA A 541 -11.24 -23.60 23.92
CA ALA A 541 -10.09 -23.20 24.73
C ALA A 541 -9.49 -24.35 25.58
N ARG A 542 -10.29 -25.39 25.88
CA ARG A 542 -9.80 -26.59 26.59
C ARG A 542 -9.14 -27.61 25.64
N LEU A 543 -9.45 -27.53 24.35
CA LEU A 543 -8.96 -28.47 23.33
C LEU A 543 -7.66 -27.99 22.66
N ILE A 544 -7.29 -26.73 22.87
CA ILE A 544 -6.09 -26.13 22.26
C ILE A 544 -5.08 -25.77 23.33
N PRO A 545 -3.78 -25.65 22.97
CA PRO A 545 -2.73 -25.22 23.89
C PRO A 545 -3.04 -23.83 24.47
N SER A 546 -2.75 -23.65 25.77
CA SER A 546 -2.88 -22.37 26.46
C SER A 546 -1.76 -21.39 26.05
N LYS A 547 -1.91 -20.11 26.47
CA LYS A 547 -0.87 -19.10 26.26
C LYS A 547 0.44 -19.41 26.99
N ASP A 548 0.35 -20.11 28.12
CA ASP A 548 1.49 -20.44 28.97
C ASP A 548 2.17 -21.74 28.57
N ASP A 549 1.58 -22.48 27.63
CA ASP A 549 2.18 -23.72 27.12
C ASP A 549 3.44 -23.43 26.31
N LYS A 550 4.32 -24.44 26.25
CA LYS A 550 5.56 -24.36 25.51
C LYS A 550 5.30 -24.00 24.04
N PRO A 551 6.16 -23.19 23.40
CA PRO A 551 6.02 -22.82 21.98
C PRO A 551 5.87 -24.00 21.03
N GLU A 552 6.48 -25.17 21.37
CA GLU A 552 6.38 -26.40 20.56
C GLU A 552 4.94 -26.91 20.47
N HIS A 553 4.18 -26.85 21.56
CA HIS A 553 2.77 -27.26 21.59
C HIS A 553 1.91 -26.32 20.73
N ARG A 554 2.15 -25.01 20.80
CA ARG A 554 1.43 -24.03 20.00
C ARG A 554 1.77 -24.11 18.50
N PHE A 555 2.97 -24.59 18.17
CA PHE A 555 3.40 -24.86 16.80
C PHE A 555 2.63 -26.01 16.14
N ALA A 556 1.90 -26.81 16.91
CA ALA A 556 1.03 -27.87 16.39
C ALA A 556 -0.14 -27.35 15.53
N HIS A 557 -0.45 -26.04 15.53
CA HIS A 557 -1.51 -25.49 14.70
C HIS A 557 -1.29 -25.81 13.20
N PRO A 558 -2.26 -26.48 12.51
CA PRO A 558 -2.04 -27.08 11.18
C PRO A 558 -1.60 -26.07 10.12
N LYS A 559 -2.30 -24.93 10.04
CA LYS A 559 -2.03 -23.88 9.05
C LYS A 559 -0.71 -23.15 9.36
N LEU A 560 -0.52 -22.75 10.61
CA LEU A 560 0.70 -22.06 11.02
C LEU A 560 1.92 -22.92 10.78
N ARG A 561 1.88 -24.20 11.15
CA ARG A 561 2.95 -25.19 10.91
C ARG A 561 3.27 -25.33 9.42
N SER A 562 2.24 -25.45 8.57
CA SER A 562 2.42 -25.60 7.11
C SER A 562 3.04 -24.34 6.50
N VAL A 563 2.58 -23.13 6.91
CA VAL A 563 3.12 -21.85 6.44
C VAL A 563 4.56 -21.67 6.87
N VAL A 564 4.87 -21.94 8.15
CA VAL A 564 6.25 -21.81 8.67
C VAL A 564 7.19 -22.77 7.95
N ARG A 565 6.82 -24.05 7.80
CA ARG A 565 7.64 -25.04 7.08
C ARG A 565 7.90 -24.60 5.65
N ARG A 566 6.87 -24.18 4.92
CA ARG A 566 7.01 -23.71 3.54
C ARG A 566 7.91 -22.48 3.45
N ALA A 567 7.74 -21.51 4.35
CA ALA A 567 8.58 -20.33 4.39
C ALA A 567 10.05 -20.67 4.61
N VAL A 568 10.35 -21.64 5.49
CA VAL A 568 11.72 -22.11 5.75
C VAL A 568 12.29 -22.88 4.56
N GLU A 569 11.51 -23.73 3.91
CA GLU A 569 11.94 -24.45 2.70
C GLU A 569 12.29 -23.50 1.55
N LEU A 570 11.44 -22.51 1.28
CA LEU A 570 11.70 -21.47 0.29
C LEU A 570 12.92 -20.63 0.67
N TRP A 571 13.09 -20.32 1.94
CA TRP A 571 14.26 -19.63 2.43
C TRP A 571 15.54 -20.46 2.25
N LEU A 572 15.50 -21.76 2.52
CA LEU A 572 16.63 -22.68 2.27
C LEU A 572 17.01 -22.75 0.79
N SER A 573 16.04 -22.62 -0.13
CA SER A 573 16.31 -22.52 -1.56
C SER A 573 16.78 -21.13 -2.00
N GLY A 574 16.96 -20.19 -1.07
CA GLY A 574 17.47 -18.84 -1.33
C GLY A 574 16.43 -17.82 -1.77
N GLU A 575 15.15 -18.12 -1.62
CA GLU A 575 14.07 -17.19 -1.93
C GLU A 575 13.78 -16.23 -0.78
N LYS A 576 13.32 -15.04 -1.11
CA LYS A 576 12.70 -14.11 -0.16
C LYS A 576 11.20 -14.31 -0.14
N ILE A 577 10.59 -14.16 1.04
CA ILE A 577 9.18 -14.46 1.26
C ILE A 577 8.49 -13.27 1.94
N LEU A 578 7.33 -12.89 1.41
CA LEU A 578 6.43 -11.92 2.00
C LEU A 578 5.20 -12.63 2.53
N ILE A 579 4.90 -12.48 3.83
CA ILE A 579 3.75 -13.14 4.48
C ILE A 579 2.81 -12.06 4.98
N PHE A 580 1.57 -12.10 4.53
CA PHE A 580 0.50 -11.26 5.02
C PHE A 580 -0.41 -12.02 5.96
N CYS A 581 -0.70 -11.42 7.11
CA CYS A 581 -1.66 -11.93 8.08
C CYS A 581 -2.58 -10.79 8.57
N PHE A 582 -3.76 -11.17 9.04
CA PHE A 582 -4.74 -10.23 9.55
C PHE A 582 -4.53 -9.96 11.04
N TYR A 583 -4.35 -11.04 11.82
CA TYR A 583 -4.23 -10.95 13.27
C TYR A 583 -2.80 -10.62 13.71
N ARG A 584 -2.66 -9.60 14.58
CA ARG A 584 -1.37 -9.21 15.15
C ARG A 584 -0.69 -10.36 15.91
N GLN A 585 -1.48 -11.14 16.66
CA GLN A 585 -0.95 -12.27 17.42
C GLN A 585 -0.45 -13.39 16.53
N THR A 586 -1.15 -13.67 15.43
CA THR A 586 -0.65 -14.59 14.39
C THR A 586 0.66 -14.12 13.78
N ALA A 587 0.79 -12.82 13.52
CA ALA A 587 2.01 -12.26 12.97
C ALA A 587 3.22 -12.43 13.90
N ILE A 588 3.02 -12.24 15.20
CA ILE A 588 4.03 -12.47 16.23
C ILE A 588 4.36 -13.97 16.29
N ALA A 589 3.37 -14.84 16.33
CA ALA A 589 3.57 -16.29 16.35
C ALA A 589 4.33 -16.78 15.09
N LEU A 590 3.95 -16.30 13.90
CA LEU A 590 4.68 -16.60 12.66
C LEU A 590 6.14 -16.19 12.74
N ARG A 591 6.43 -14.96 13.15
CA ARG A 591 7.81 -14.49 13.32
C ARG A 591 8.61 -15.41 14.24
N ASP A 592 8.06 -15.74 15.40
CA ASP A 592 8.79 -16.48 16.45
C ASP A 592 9.00 -17.94 16.07
N HIS A 593 7.98 -18.57 15.46
CA HIS A 593 8.13 -19.95 14.95
C HIS A 593 9.06 -20.03 13.74
N ILE A 594 8.99 -19.06 12.80
CA ILE A 594 9.92 -19.02 11.66
C ILE A 594 11.35 -18.83 12.16
N LYS A 595 11.59 -17.93 13.11
CA LYS A 595 12.92 -17.75 13.71
C LYS A 595 13.47 -19.08 14.24
N ARG A 596 12.67 -19.80 15.03
CA ARG A 596 13.07 -21.09 15.61
C ARG A 596 13.34 -22.13 14.53
N GLU A 597 12.45 -22.24 13.54
CA GLU A 597 12.61 -23.24 12.48
C GLU A 597 13.76 -22.91 11.51
N VAL A 598 14.07 -21.64 11.28
CA VAL A 598 15.28 -21.21 10.56
C VAL A 598 16.55 -21.62 11.32
N GLU A 599 16.56 -21.50 12.66
CA GLU A 599 17.66 -22.00 13.49
C GLU A 599 17.84 -23.51 13.37
N ASN A 600 16.73 -24.24 13.53
CA ASN A 600 16.72 -25.69 13.44
C ASN A 600 17.18 -26.16 12.05
N ALA A 601 16.62 -25.60 10.99
CA ALA A 601 16.97 -25.94 9.61
C ALA A 601 18.45 -25.63 9.29
N SER A 602 18.96 -24.48 9.78
CA SER A 602 20.37 -24.13 9.63
C SER A 602 21.28 -25.10 10.36
N ALA A 603 20.91 -25.49 11.58
CA ALA A 603 21.69 -26.47 12.37
C ALA A 603 21.68 -27.84 11.73
N LEU A 604 20.52 -28.35 11.28
CA LEU A 604 20.40 -29.64 10.59
C LEU A 604 21.21 -29.65 9.30
N ARG A 605 21.09 -28.63 8.47
CA ARG A 605 21.84 -28.53 7.20
C ARG A 605 23.34 -28.48 7.43
N LEU A 606 23.76 -27.80 8.49
CA LEU A 606 25.16 -27.73 8.87
C LEU A 606 25.65 -29.06 9.42
N ALA A 607 24.88 -29.75 10.25
CA ALA A 607 25.19 -31.07 10.77
C ALA A 607 25.37 -32.10 9.64
N GLU A 608 24.44 -32.13 8.70
CA GLU A 608 24.47 -32.95 7.50
C GLU A 608 25.78 -32.75 6.71
N ARG A 609 26.11 -31.50 6.38
CA ARG A 609 27.29 -31.12 5.59
C ARG A 609 28.61 -31.38 6.33
N LEU A 610 28.60 -31.31 7.65
CA LEU A 610 29.79 -31.55 8.48
C LEU A 610 29.94 -32.98 8.97
N GLY A 611 28.94 -33.86 8.73
CA GLY A 611 28.89 -35.20 9.26
C GLY A 611 28.83 -35.24 10.80
N LEU A 612 28.12 -34.26 11.41
CA LEU A 612 27.93 -34.16 12.86
C LEU A 612 26.58 -34.75 13.28
N ASP A 613 26.48 -35.17 14.53
CA ASP A 613 25.22 -35.61 15.10
C ASP A 613 24.25 -34.39 15.24
N PRO A 614 23.09 -34.43 14.58
CA PRO A 614 22.09 -33.38 14.70
C PRO A 614 21.58 -33.14 16.13
N SER A 615 21.69 -34.17 17.02
CA SER A 615 21.28 -34.08 18.41
C SER A 615 22.27 -33.33 19.32
N ALA A 616 23.40 -32.87 18.78
CA ALA A 616 24.44 -32.13 19.47
C ALA A 616 24.48 -30.62 19.12
N PRO A 617 23.44 -29.79 19.42
CA PRO A 617 23.32 -28.41 18.95
C PRO A 617 24.45 -27.49 19.44
N ALA A 618 25.07 -27.84 20.60
CA ALA A 618 26.20 -27.06 21.14
C ALA A 618 27.45 -27.22 20.25
N ALA A 619 27.76 -28.45 19.81
CA ALA A 619 28.89 -28.74 18.92
C ALA A 619 28.69 -28.05 17.55
N ILE A 620 27.49 -28.15 17.00
CA ILE A 620 27.14 -27.51 15.72
C ILE A 620 27.33 -25.98 15.81
N ARG A 621 26.85 -25.36 16.89
CA ARG A 621 27.01 -23.91 17.10
C ARG A 621 28.48 -23.50 17.23
N GLU A 622 29.28 -24.29 17.94
CA GLU A 622 30.70 -23.97 18.09
C GLU A 622 31.45 -24.07 16.76
N ARG A 623 31.16 -25.11 15.96
CA ARG A 623 31.73 -25.26 14.61
C ARG A 623 31.37 -24.08 13.70
N LEU A 624 30.10 -23.67 13.70
CA LEU A 624 29.64 -22.51 12.92
C LEU A 624 30.34 -21.19 13.37
N ARG A 625 30.50 -21.00 14.67
CA ARG A 625 31.27 -19.85 15.19
C ARG A 625 32.71 -19.86 14.73
N SER A 626 33.35 -21.03 14.76
CA SER A 626 34.72 -21.18 14.28
C SER A 626 34.85 -20.82 12.81
N ILE A 627 33.95 -21.33 11.96
CA ILE A 627 33.92 -21.02 10.52
C ILE A 627 33.70 -19.50 10.30
N THR A 628 32.69 -18.94 10.90
CA THR A 628 32.37 -17.50 10.69
C THR A 628 33.51 -16.60 11.21
N ARG A 629 34.19 -16.98 12.30
CA ARG A 629 35.37 -16.25 12.80
C ARG A 629 36.52 -16.27 11.80
N ARG A 630 36.83 -17.41 11.21
CA ARG A 630 37.90 -17.54 10.20
C ARG A 630 37.59 -16.81 8.90
N LEU A 631 36.33 -16.81 8.49
CA LEU A 631 35.89 -16.00 7.36
C LEU A 631 35.93 -14.49 7.62
N ALA A 632 35.85 -14.08 8.88
CA ALA A 632 35.92 -12.68 9.30
C ALA A 632 37.36 -12.20 9.59
N ASP A 633 38.30 -13.13 9.81
CA ASP A 633 39.69 -12.82 10.10
C ASP A 633 40.37 -12.20 8.85
N LYS A 634 40.86 -10.96 9.02
CA LYS A 634 41.46 -10.19 7.90
C LYS A 634 42.73 -10.86 7.33
N GLU A 635 43.44 -11.61 8.14
CA GLU A 635 44.65 -12.34 7.74
C GLU A 635 44.30 -13.66 7.02
N SER A 636 43.07 -14.12 7.09
CA SER A 636 42.61 -15.36 6.45
C SER A 636 42.61 -15.20 4.94
N PRO A 637 43.15 -16.20 4.21
CA PRO A 637 43.08 -16.26 2.75
C PRO A 637 41.64 -16.36 2.25
N PHE A 638 40.73 -16.91 3.02
CA PHE A 638 39.28 -16.96 2.70
C PHE A 638 38.62 -15.58 2.77
N HIS A 639 39.02 -14.76 3.74
CA HIS A 639 38.53 -13.38 3.82
C HIS A 639 38.99 -12.56 2.60
N ARG A 640 40.27 -12.68 2.24
CA ARG A 640 40.83 -12.01 1.07
C ARG A 640 40.11 -12.43 -0.21
N GLU A 641 39.88 -13.73 -0.42
CA GLU A 641 39.17 -14.21 -1.62
C GLU A 641 37.74 -13.66 -1.72
N ILE A 642 37.00 -13.60 -0.60
CA ILE A 642 35.66 -12.96 -0.59
C ILE A 642 35.75 -11.52 -1.05
N LEU A 643 36.71 -10.76 -0.52
CA LEU A 643 36.87 -9.35 -0.90
C LEU A 643 37.32 -9.19 -2.35
N GLU A 644 38.21 -10.04 -2.85
CA GLU A 644 38.65 -10.05 -4.25
C GLU A 644 37.51 -10.37 -5.20
N TYR A 645 36.71 -11.38 -4.86
CA TYR A 645 35.51 -11.71 -5.64
C TYR A 645 34.54 -10.52 -5.71
N LEU A 646 34.20 -9.92 -4.57
CA LEU A 646 33.29 -8.78 -4.51
C LEU A 646 33.84 -7.55 -5.25
N ASN A 647 35.15 -7.29 -5.12
CA ASN A 647 35.79 -6.20 -5.87
C ASN A 647 35.80 -6.45 -7.38
N ARG A 648 35.97 -7.70 -7.84
CA ARG A 648 35.83 -8.05 -9.26
C ARG A 648 34.42 -7.72 -9.78
N GLN A 649 33.38 -8.03 -9.00
CA GLN A 649 32.00 -7.71 -9.37
C GLN A 649 31.75 -6.19 -9.46
N LEU A 650 32.25 -5.41 -8.50
CA LEU A 650 32.11 -3.96 -8.50
C LEU A 650 32.94 -3.24 -9.58
N ASN A 651 34.00 -3.86 -10.07
CA ASN A 651 34.88 -3.27 -11.08
C ASN A 651 34.43 -3.55 -12.52
N GLN A 652 33.26 -4.15 -12.74
CA GLN A 652 32.70 -4.29 -14.07
C GLN A 652 32.35 -2.90 -14.65
N GLU A 653 32.53 -2.73 -15.95
CA GLU A 653 32.29 -1.45 -16.64
C GLU A 653 30.88 -0.89 -16.38
N GLU A 654 29.91 -1.78 -16.28
CA GLU A 654 28.52 -1.45 -15.97
C GLU A 654 28.36 -0.67 -14.64
N PHE A 655 29.27 -0.88 -13.69
CA PHE A 655 29.23 -0.26 -12.34
C PHE A 655 30.32 0.80 -12.12
N ALA A 656 30.95 1.27 -13.18
CA ALA A 656 32.00 2.29 -13.09
C ALA A 656 31.57 3.54 -12.32
N THR A 657 30.31 3.90 -12.40
CA THR A 657 29.72 5.06 -11.69
C THR A 657 29.74 4.94 -10.17
N LEU A 658 29.65 3.71 -9.64
CA LEU A 658 29.78 3.43 -8.21
C LEU A 658 31.24 3.39 -7.75
N GLY A 659 32.15 3.01 -8.65
CA GLY A 659 33.59 2.88 -8.38
C GLY A 659 34.34 4.20 -8.21
N VAL A 660 33.77 5.33 -8.66
CA VAL A 660 34.40 6.66 -8.58
C VAL A 660 34.55 7.17 -7.13
N ARG A 661 33.64 6.74 -6.21
CA ARG A 661 33.71 7.10 -4.79
C ARG A 661 34.28 5.92 -3.99
N LEU A 662 35.52 6.03 -3.57
CA LEU A 662 36.22 4.98 -2.82
C LEU A 662 35.46 4.56 -1.54
N GLU A 663 34.92 5.53 -0.80
CA GLU A 663 34.13 5.29 0.42
C GLU A 663 32.85 4.47 0.15
N LEU A 664 32.14 4.81 -0.94
CA LEU A 664 30.94 4.08 -1.34
C LEU A 664 31.28 2.63 -1.75
N LYS A 665 32.35 2.45 -2.50
CA LYS A 665 32.83 1.13 -2.89
C LYS A 665 33.17 0.26 -1.66
N GLN A 666 33.91 0.84 -0.72
CA GLN A 666 34.26 0.16 0.53
C GLN A 666 33.02 -0.25 1.31
N ARG A 667 32.06 0.66 1.45
CA ARG A 667 30.80 0.41 2.14
C ARG A 667 29.98 -0.74 1.49
N LEU A 668 29.87 -0.75 0.16
CA LEU A 668 29.19 -1.80 -0.58
C LEU A 668 29.88 -3.15 -0.38
N VAL A 669 31.20 -3.21 -0.48
CA VAL A 669 32.00 -4.43 -0.24
C VAL A 669 31.81 -4.93 1.18
N GLU A 670 31.84 -4.06 2.18
CA GLU A 670 31.65 -4.43 3.59
C GLU A 670 30.27 -5.03 3.85
N LEU A 671 29.20 -4.42 3.31
CA LEU A 671 27.83 -4.92 3.44
C LEU A 671 27.68 -6.32 2.81
N LEU A 672 28.16 -6.49 1.58
CA LEU A 672 28.12 -7.78 0.88
C LEU A 672 28.97 -8.83 1.57
N ALA A 673 30.19 -8.49 2.00
CA ALA A 673 31.07 -9.40 2.73
C ALA A 673 30.47 -9.80 4.09
N ALA A 674 29.83 -8.90 4.81
CA ALA A 674 29.14 -9.22 6.06
C ALA A 674 27.98 -10.20 5.84
N TYR A 675 27.24 -10.07 4.73
CA TYR A 675 26.19 -11.01 4.36
C TYR A 675 26.76 -12.40 4.02
N VAL A 676 27.75 -12.48 3.13
CA VAL A 676 28.39 -13.76 2.72
C VAL A 676 29.02 -14.50 3.91
N ARG A 677 29.54 -13.78 4.89
CA ARG A 677 30.12 -14.35 6.13
C ARG A 677 29.07 -14.68 7.19
N SER A 678 27.82 -14.35 6.98
CA SER A 678 26.76 -14.61 7.97
C SER A 678 26.53 -16.11 8.15
N ALA A 679 26.14 -16.49 9.37
CA ALA A 679 25.85 -17.90 9.69
C ALA A 679 24.76 -18.49 8.78
N SER A 680 23.74 -17.70 8.43
CA SER A 680 22.65 -18.13 7.55
C SER A 680 23.12 -18.38 6.11
N TYR A 681 24.03 -17.56 5.60
CA TYR A 681 24.61 -17.74 4.27
C TYR A 681 25.53 -18.97 4.24
N VAL A 682 26.41 -19.08 5.23
CA VAL A 682 27.35 -20.23 5.36
C VAL A 682 26.60 -21.54 5.42
N ALA A 683 25.57 -21.65 6.27
CA ALA A 683 24.79 -22.90 6.40
C ALA A 683 24.09 -23.31 5.09
N ARG A 684 23.66 -22.35 4.28
CA ARG A 684 22.91 -22.61 3.04
C ARG A 684 23.80 -22.87 1.82
N TYR A 685 24.84 -22.07 1.65
CA TYR A 685 25.52 -21.99 0.36
C TYR A 685 26.98 -22.44 0.36
N PHE A 686 27.67 -22.46 1.52
CA PHE A 686 29.05 -22.92 1.54
C PHE A 686 29.14 -24.44 1.33
N PRO A 687 30.02 -24.90 0.45
CA PRO A 687 30.18 -26.32 0.19
C PRO A 687 31.07 -26.98 1.27
N LEU A 688 30.58 -27.05 2.50
CA LEU A 688 31.30 -27.58 3.67
C LEU A 688 31.48 -29.10 3.62
N ASP A 689 30.86 -29.78 2.67
CA ASP A 689 31.05 -31.18 2.31
C ASP A 689 32.34 -31.42 1.53
N VAL A 690 32.95 -30.37 0.92
CA VAL A 690 34.25 -30.49 0.25
C VAL A 690 35.37 -30.68 1.28
N PRO A 691 36.14 -31.79 1.24
CA PRO A 691 37.14 -32.11 2.26
C PRO A 691 38.18 -31.00 2.48
N GLU A 692 38.70 -30.41 1.41
CA GLU A 692 39.73 -29.38 1.49
C GLU A 692 39.22 -28.10 2.16
N LEU A 693 37.96 -27.71 1.91
CA LEU A 693 37.35 -26.56 2.55
C LEU A 693 37.07 -26.87 4.03
N ARG A 694 36.55 -28.04 4.33
CA ARG A 694 36.33 -28.53 5.70
C ARG A 694 37.64 -28.57 6.49
N ASP A 695 38.67 -29.19 5.97
CA ASP A 695 40.00 -29.35 6.59
C ASP A 695 40.62 -28.00 6.97
N THR A 696 40.41 -26.98 6.12
CA THR A 696 40.97 -25.63 6.37
C THR A 696 40.07 -24.77 7.24
N LEU A 697 38.77 -24.70 6.96
CA LEU A 697 37.85 -23.83 7.71
C LEU A 697 37.44 -24.39 9.07
N ILE A 698 37.42 -25.72 9.23
CA ILE A 698 36.94 -26.39 10.45
C ILE A 698 38.12 -26.87 11.28
N ASP A 699 38.98 -27.68 10.69
CA ASP A 699 40.05 -28.36 11.41
C ASP A 699 41.33 -27.55 11.52
N GLY A 700 41.39 -26.42 10.78
CA GLY A 700 42.52 -25.48 10.87
C GLY A 700 43.82 -25.99 10.30
N LYS A 701 43.77 -26.92 9.36
CA LYS A 701 44.96 -27.39 8.67
C LYS A 701 45.61 -26.27 7.87
N THR A 702 46.89 -26.05 8.06
CA THR A 702 47.67 -24.93 7.53
C THR A 702 48.53 -25.26 6.32
N GLY A 703 48.41 -26.45 5.74
CA GLY A 703 49.17 -26.83 4.55
C GLY A 703 48.83 -25.93 3.36
N ALA A 704 49.87 -25.33 2.73
CA ALA A 704 49.66 -24.36 1.63
C ALA A 704 48.83 -24.92 0.46
N THR A 705 48.99 -26.19 0.11
CA THR A 705 48.24 -26.88 -0.94
C THR A 705 46.76 -27.05 -0.55
N THR A 706 46.49 -27.42 0.71
CA THR A 706 45.13 -27.62 1.22
C THR A 706 44.39 -26.31 1.29
N ILE A 707 45.02 -25.24 1.78
CA ILE A 707 44.47 -23.88 1.80
C ILE A 707 44.12 -23.41 0.38
N ARG A 708 45.04 -23.61 -0.59
CA ARG A 708 44.78 -23.21 -1.98
C ARG A 708 43.54 -23.90 -2.56
N LYS A 709 43.43 -25.20 -2.38
CA LYS A 709 42.28 -25.99 -2.84
C LYS A 709 40.98 -25.59 -2.11
N GLY A 710 41.04 -25.31 -0.83
CA GLY A 710 39.89 -24.82 -0.06
C GLY A 710 39.42 -23.45 -0.55
N VAL A 711 40.32 -22.53 -0.83
CA VAL A 711 40.00 -21.21 -1.40
C VAL A 711 39.39 -21.37 -2.80
N GLU A 712 39.94 -22.26 -3.65
CA GLU A 712 39.41 -22.54 -4.97
C GLU A 712 37.98 -23.12 -4.91
N ALA A 713 37.73 -24.05 -4.01
CA ALA A 713 36.39 -24.61 -3.78
C ALA A 713 35.39 -23.52 -3.35
N MET A 714 35.81 -22.62 -2.46
CA MET A 714 34.99 -21.50 -2.06
C MET A 714 34.72 -20.53 -3.22
N ARG A 715 35.71 -20.20 -4.04
CA ARG A 715 35.57 -19.38 -5.24
C ARG A 715 34.53 -19.97 -6.19
N ASN A 716 34.66 -21.26 -6.48
CA ASN A 716 33.74 -21.97 -7.35
C ASN A 716 32.30 -21.93 -6.80
N ALA A 717 32.13 -22.03 -5.49
CA ALA A 717 30.81 -21.89 -4.85
C ALA A 717 30.23 -20.46 -4.94
N LEU A 718 31.06 -19.43 -4.84
CA LEU A 718 30.61 -18.04 -5.00
C LEU A 718 30.22 -17.73 -6.46
N GLU A 719 30.92 -18.34 -7.42
CA GLU A 719 30.72 -18.15 -8.86
C GLU A 719 29.68 -19.11 -9.46
N SER A 720 29.31 -20.19 -8.75
CA SER A 720 28.37 -21.17 -9.28
C SER A 720 27.02 -20.55 -9.62
N SER A 721 26.55 -20.87 -10.81
CA SER A 721 25.17 -20.56 -11.20
C SER A 721 24.23 -21.44 -10.37
N SER A 722 23.23 -20.84 -9.72
CA SER A 722 22.15 -21.61 -9.11
C SER A 722 21.34 -22.34 -10.20
N ASP A 723 20.64 -23.40 -9.82
CA ASP A 723 19.64 -24.03 -10.66
C ASP A 723 18.68 -22.99 -11.28
N ASN A 724 18.16 -23.30 -12.46
CA ASN A 724 17.38 -22.41 -13.33
C ASN A 724 16.17 -21.68 -12.70
N SER A 725 15.86 -21.94 -11.44
CA SER A 725 14.70 -21.40 -10.73
C SER A 725 14.97 -20.21 -9.82
N ASN A 726 16.24 -19.86 -9.55
CA ASN A 726 16.59 -18.73 -8.66
C ASN A 726 17.82 -17.97 -9.16
N MET A 727 18.05 -16.78 -8.62
CA MET A 727 19.24 -15.97 -8.90
C MET A 727 20.48 -16.55 -8.26
N SER A 728 21.58 -16.69 -9.01
CA SER A 728 22.91 -16.95 -8.45
C SER A 728 23.37 -15.78 -7.57
N LEU A 729 24.42 -15.99 -6.75
CA LEU A 729 24.99 -14.90 -5.96
C LEU A 729 25.45 -13.76 -6.87
N THR A 730 26.13 -14.07 -7.98
CA THR A 730 26.59 -13.10 -8.97
C THR A 730 25.42 -12.28 -9.51
N GLN A 731 24.32 -12.91 -9.92
CA GLN A 731 23.13 -12.22 -10.41
C GLN A 731 22.50 -11.32 -9.34
N ARG A 732 22.43 -11.80 -8.08
CA ARG A 732 21.91 -10.98 -6.95
C ARG A 732 22.78 -9.76 -6.71
N ILE A 733 24.09 -9.91 -6.74
CA ILE A 733 25.03 -8.80 -6.58
C ILE A 733 24.90 -7.84 -7.77
N SER A 734 24.85 -8.32 -9.00
CA SER A 734 24.70 -7.48 -10.19
C SER A 734 23.40 -6.66 -10.14
N GLU A 735 22.25 -7.27 -9.82
CA GLU A 735 20.99 -6.53 -9.68
C GLU A 735 21.01 -5.54 -8.50
N PHE A 736 21.69 -5.86 -7.41
CA PHE A 736 21.89 -4.94 -6.30
C PHE A 736 22.74 -3.74 -6.69
N LEU A 737 23.87 -3.98 -7.36
CA LEU A 737 24.75 -2.93 -7.82
C LEU A 737 24.12 -2.05 -8.92
N ARG A 738 23.33 -2.68 -9.82
CA ARG A 738 22.54 -1.95 -10.81
C ARG A 738 21.55 -1.01 -10.14
N PHE A 739 20.85 -1.48 -9.11
CA PHE A 739 19.95 -0.63 -8.35
C PHE A 739 20.68 0.49 -7.58
N ALA A 740 21.80 0.17 -6.96
CA ALA A 740 22.62 1.18 -6.29
C ALA A 740 23.19 2.22 -7.29
N SER A 741 23.55 1.78 -8.49
CA SER A 741 23.98 2.66 -9.58
C SER A 741 22.84 3.58 -10.04
N ASP A 742 21.64 3.05 -10.22
CA ASP A 742 20.45 3.84 -10.54
C ASP A 742 20.20 4.93 -9.47
N LEU A 743 20.33 4.59 -8.17
CA LEU A 743 20.18 5.55 -7.08
C LEU A 743 21.30 6.60 -7.07
N ALA A 744 22.54 6.19 -7.29
CA ALA A 744 23.68 7.11 -7.37
C ALA A 744 23.57 8.09 -8.55
N GLU A 745 23.04 7.63 -9.67
CA GLU A 745 22.80 8.46 -10.84
C GLU A 745 21.68 9.47 -10.58
N LYS A 746 20.61 9.04 -9.93
CA LYS A 746 19.52 9.91 -9.48
C LYS A 746 20.01 11.02 -8.54
N ASP A 747 20.83 10.66 -7.55
CA ASP A 747 21.39 11.63 -6.61
C ASP A 747 22.32 12.65 -7.30
N ARG A 748 22.99 12.27 -8.40
CA ARG A 748 23.80 13.21 -9.20
C ARG A 748 22.97 14.18 -10.03
N HIS A 749 21.82 13.75 -10.52
CA HIS A 749 20.92 14.57 -11.31
C HIS A 749 20.00 15.46 -10.46
N ARG A 750 19.95 15.26 -9.15
CA ARG A 750 19.31 16.21 -8.24
C ARG A 750 20.09 17.51 -8.25
N GLY A 751 19.48 18.55 -8.79
CA GLY A 751 20.09 19.89 -8.85
C GLY A 751 20.48 20.36 -7.45
N ILE A 752 21.58 21.10 -7.37
CA ILE A 752 21.98 21.82 -6.16
C ILE A 752 20.84 22.80 -5.86
N PRO A 753 20.26 22.82 -4.65
CA PRO A 753 19.22 23.78 -4.29
C PRO A 753 19.78 25.21 -4.51
N GLU A 754 19.07 26.00 -5.29
CA GLU A 754 19.36 27.42 -5.35
C GLU A 754 18.92 28.01 -3.99
N ASP A 755 19.80 28.75 -3.32
CA ASP A 755 19.57 29.47 -2.07
C ASP A 755 19.69 28.72 -0.74
N GLY A 756 20.85 28.11 -0.47
CA GLY A 756 21.29 27.80 0.90
C GLY A 756 20.42 26.79 1.69
N GLU A 757 19.50 26.11 1.06
CA GLU A 757 18.80 24.95 1.66
C GLU A 757 19.74 23.75 1.74
N GLU A 758 19.73 23.04 2.85
CA GLU A 758 20.43 21.76 2.96
C GLU A 758 19.92 20.81 1.86
N PRO A 759 20.80 20.20 1.05
CA PRO A 759 20.37 19.24 0.05
C PRO A 759 19.60 18.10 0.72
N PRO A 760 18.53 17.62 0.10
CA PRO A 760 17.79 16.47 0.63
C PRO A 760 18.74 15.27 0.77
N PRO A 761 18.54 14.39 1.77
CA PRO A 761 19.42 13.25 1.98
C PRO A 761 19.52 12.38 0.72
N SER A 762 20.70 11.83 0.48
CA SER A 762 20.97 10.94 -0.66
C SER A 762 20.09 9.68 -0.57
N GLN A 763 19.40 9.34 -1.65
CA GLN A 763 18.57 8.12 -1.70
C GLN A 763 19.44 6.86 -1.57
N LEU A 764 20.64 6.89 -2.14
CA LEU A 764 21.59 5.80 -2.01
C LEU A 764 22.05 5.65 -0.57
N ASP A 765 22.33 6.75 0.13
CA ASP A 765 22.75 6.69 1.53
C ASP A 765 21.62 6.19 2.43
N GLU A 766 20.38 6.67 2.26
CA GLU A 766 19.21 6.13 2.98
C GLU A 766 19.05 4.62 2.78
N TYR A 767 19.23 4.15 1.54
CA TYR A 767 19.12 2.74 1.19
C TYR A 767 20.21 1.91 1.85
N LEU A 768 21.47 2.37 1.78
CA LEU A 768 22.60 1.68 2.38
C LEU A 768 22.57 1.72 3.91
N ASP A 769 22.11 2.82 4.52
CA ASP A 769 21.88 2.92 5.96
C ASP A 769 20.81 1.93 6.42
N ALA A 770 19.69 1.85 5.69
CA ALA A 770 18.63 0.90 5.99
C ALA A 770 19.14 -0.56 5.95
N ILE A 771 19.98 -0.90 4.99
CA ILE A 771 20.60 -2.23 4.90
C ILE A 771 21.62 -2.42 6.03
N SER A 772 22.46 -1.42 6.31
CA SER A 772 23.48 -1.49 7.36
C SER A 772 22.88 -1.78 8.74
N ASP A 773 21.74 -1.16 9.07
CA ASP A 773 20.99 -1.41 10.31
C ASP A 773 20.62 -2.89 10.47
N HIS A 774 20.46 -3.62 9.36
CA HIS A 774 20.08 -5.03 9.36
C HIS A 774 21.28 -6.00 9.18
N VAL A 775 22.38 -5.54 8.62
CA VAL A 775 23.57 -6.37 8.36
C VAL A 775 24.61 -6.20 9.45
N SER A 776 24.83 -5.00 9.98
CA SER A 776 25.83 -4.73 11.02
C SER A 776 25.35 -5.12 12.43
N SER A 777 26.28 -5.54 13.29
CA SER A 777 25.96 -5.92 14.68
C SER A 777 25.64 -4.77 15.63
N ARG A 778 25.64 -3.52 15.14
CA ARG A 778 25.42 -2.31 15.93
C ARG A 778 23.97 -1.81 15.97
N GLY A 779 23.01 -2.54 15.33
CA GLY A 779 21.61 -2.15 15.36
C GLY A 779 21.02 -2.19 16.77
N ARG A 780 20.26 -1.15 17.12
CA ARG A 780 19.53 -1.02 18.39
C ARG A 780 18.67 -2.26 18.63
N THR A 781 18.75 -2.77 19.85
CA THR A 781 17.93 -3.88 20.35
C THR A 781 16.45 -3.51 20.25
N ASP A 782 15.64 -4.36 19.57
CA ASP A 782 14.19 -4.37 19.75
C ASP A 782 13.90 -4.68 21.23
N GLU A 783 13.00 -3.93 21.83
CA GLU A 783 12.55 -4.14 23.21
C GLU A 783 12.08 -5.58 23.39
N GLY A 784 12.82 -6.38 24.16
CA GLY A 784 12.52 -7.80 24.45
C GLY A 784 13.68 -8.78 24.25
N ASP A 785 14.92 -8.32 24.05
CA ASP A 785 16.08 -9.20 23.85
C ASP A 785 16.63 -9.68 25.21
N ASP A 786 16.21 -10.89 25.62
CA ASP A 786 16.81 -11.67 26.72
C ASP A 786 18.21 -12.13 26.38
N GLY A 787 19.22 -11.30 26.56
CA GLY A 787 20.64 -11.65 26.75
C GLY A 787 21.30 -12.79 25.96
N ARG A 788 20.66 -13.31 24.93
CA ARG A 788 21.11 -14.49 24.15
C ARG A 788 22.16 -14.10 23.11
N THR A 789 23.34 -14.68 23.21
CA THR A 789 24.54 -14.32 22.43
C THR A 789 24.74 -15.16 21.17
N GLY A 790 25.20 -14.56 20.09
CA GLY A 790 25.92 -15.20 18.98
C GLY A 790 25.06 -15.57 17.77
N ILE A 791 24.74 -16.84 17.53
CA ILE A 791 24.02 -17.35 16.35
C ILE A 791 22.59 -16.81 16.30
N LEU A 792 21.93 -16.68 17.45
CA LEU A 792 20.60 -16.07 17.56
C LEU A 792 20.52 -14.67 16.95
N ARG A 793 21.55 -13.83 17.08
CA ARG A 793 21.55 -12.49 16.48
C ARG A 793 21.50 -12.50 14.95
N THR A 794 22.11 -13.48 14.30
CA THR A 794 22.10 -13.59 12.82
C THR A 794 20.75 -14.11 12.33
N VAL A 795 20.15 -15.05 13.05
CA VAL A 795 18.82 -15.57 12.73
C VAL A 795 17.73 -14.55 12.99
N LEU A 796 17.88 -13.71 14.03
CA LEU A 796 16.99 -12.58 14.32
C LEU A 796 16.88 -11.59 13.15
N ARG A 797 17.87 -11.56 12.25
CA ARG A 797 17.88 -10.66 11.08
C ARG A 797 17.17 -11.23 9.87
N VAL A 798 17.07 -12.55 9.78
CA VAL A 798 16.41 -13.23 8.65
C VAL A 798 14.92 -12.84 8.57
N VAL A 799 14.25 -12.76 9.72
CA VAL A 799 12.82 -12.50 9.81
C VAL A 799 12.55 -11.14 10.45
N ARG A 800 11.73 -10.34 9.80
CA ARG A 800 11.23 -9.07 10.35
C ARG A 800 9.71 -9.04 10.31
N LEU A 801 9.17 -8.24 11.25
CA LEU A 801 7.74 -8.04 11.43
C LEU A 801 7.42 -6.55 11.37
N VAL A 802 6.37 -6.19 10.64
CA VAL A 802 5.90 -4.81 10.49
C VAL A 802 4.40 -4.74 10.76
N PHE A 803 4.02 -3.86 11.69
CA PHE A 803 2.62 -3.58 12.05
C PHE A 803 2.20 -2.16 11.71
N GLY A 804 0.89 -1.87 11.90
CA GLY A 804 0.34 -0.53 11.86
C GLY A 804 0.98 0.44 12.85
N ASP A 805 1.28 -0.03 14.06
CA ASP A 805 1.90 0.78 15.12
C ASP A 805 3.41 0.98 14.92
N THR A 806 4.04 0.31 13.95
CA THR A 806 5.46 0.51 13.64
C THR A 806 5.67 1.94 13.15
N LYS A 807 6.61 2.66 13.79
CA LYS A 807 6.96 4.03 13.37
C LYS A 807 7.27 4.10 11.89
N MET A 808 6.84 5.16 11.21
CA MET A 808 6.95 5.31 9.76
C MET A 808 8.39 5.13 9.27
N ASP A 809 9.35 5.74 9.96
CA ASP A 809 10.78 5.67 9.61
C ASP A 809 11.32 4.24 9.70
N VAL A 810 10.95 3.50 10.76
CA VAL A 810 11.36 2.10 10.95
C VAL A 810 10.74 1.23 9.85
N ARG A 811 9.47 1.47 9.53
CA ARG A 811 8.77 0.77 8.45
C ARG A 811 9.47 0.98 7.11
N GLN A 812 9.77 2.23 6.77
CA GLN A 812 10.46 2.59 5.53
C GLN A 812 11.83 1.92 5.44
N ARG A 813 12.64 1.92 6.50
CA ARG A 813 13.93 1.26 6.55
C ARG A 813 13.85 -0.25 6.36
N VAL A 814 12.89 -0.93 7.02
CA VAL A 814 12.69 -2.38 6.83
C VAL A 814 12.31 -2.70 5.38
N MET A 815 11.47 -1.88 4.75
CA MET A 815 11.05 -2.06 3.36
C MET A 815 12.19 -1.84 2.37
N LEU A 816 13.00 -0.80 2.57
CA LEU A 816 14.19 -0.54 1.77
C LEU A 816 15.17 -1.71 1.87
N ALA A 817 15.46 -2.18 3.09
CA ALA A 817 16.34 -3.33 3.31
C ALA A 817 15.77 -4.63 2.73
N PHE A 818 14.47 -4.89 2.81
CA PHE A 818 13.85 -6.07 2.19
C PHE A 818 13.98 -6.05 0.66
N ASN A 819 14.01 -4.87 0.06
CA ASN A 819 14.19 -4.69 -1.39
C ASN A 819 15.69 -4.75 -1.82
N SER A 820 16.52 -5.42 -1.04
CA SER A 820 17.91 -5.78 -1.33
C SER A 820 18.08 -7.30 -1.34
N PRO A 821 19.18 -7.87 -1.84
CA PRO A 821 19.44 -9.31 -1.75
C PRO A 821 19.84 -9.76 -0.34
N LEU A 822 19.99 -8.79 0.58
CA LEU A 822 20.51 -9.01 1.94
C LEU A 822 19.35 -9.18 2.95
N PHE A 823 19.64 -9.03 4.24
CA PHE A 823 18.62 -9.10 5.29
C PHE A 823 17.66 -7.90 5.29
N PRO A 824 16.37 -8.08 5.70
CA PRO A 824 15.73 -9.34 6.04
C PRO A 824 15.35 -10.18 4.80
N GLU A 825 15.24 -11.51 4.97
CA GLU A 825 14.89 -12.42 3.88
C GLU A 825 13.42 -12.88 3.95
N ILE A 826 12.82 -12.83 5.14
CA ILE A 826 11.39 -13.12 5.36
C ILE A 826 10.76 -11.89 6.04
N LEU A 827 9.71 -11.36 5.43
CA LEU A 827 8.95 -10.24 5.95
C LEU A 827 7.53 -10.68 6.28
N VAL A 828 7.15 -10.57 7.57
CA VAL A 828 5.78 -10.78 8.03
C VAL A 828 5.13 -9.41 8.21
N SER A 829 3.93 -9.23 7.68
CA SER A 829 3.24 -7.96 7.72
C SER A 829 1.75 -8.10 7.97
N SER A 830 1.21 -7.16 8.71
CA SER A 830 -0.23 -6.92 8.75
C SER A 830 -0.70 -6.17 7.49
N ALA A 831 -2.00 -5.98 7.32
CA ALA A 831 -2.62 -5.30 6.17
C ALA A 831 -2.05 -3.88 5.88
N VAL A 832 -1.38 -3.27 6.84
CA VAL A 832 -0.85 -1.89 6.76
C VAL A 832 0.23 -1.67 5.70
N LEU A 833 0.91 -2.71 5.21
CA LEU A 833 1.77 -2.59 4.03
C LEU A 833 0.96 -2.51 2.72
N GLY A 834 -0.37 -2.37 2.84
CA GLY A 834 -1.27 -2.38 1.70
C GLY A 834 -0.99 -1.31 0.64
N GLU A 835 -0.58 -0.07 0.96
CA GLU A 835 -0.50 1.03 -0.01
C GLU A 835 0.91 1.59 -0.20
N GLY A 836 1.27 1.88 -1.44
CA GLY A 836 2.44 2.71 -1.79
C GLY A 836 3.83 2.07 -1.73
N VAL A 837 3.96 0.79 -1.32
CA VAL A 837 5.26 0.15 -1.09
C VAL A 837 5.63 -0.80 -2.21
N ASP A 838 6.88 -0.76 -2.64
CA ASP A 838 7.45 -1.65 -3.67
C ASP A 838 8.37 -2.68 -3.00
N LEU A 839 8.06 -3.98 -3.14
CA LEU A 839 8.81 -5.10 -2.54
C LEU A 839 9.23 -6.15 -3.58
N HIS A 840 9.30 -5.79 -4.83
CA HIS A 840 9.29 -6.66 -6.00
C HIS A 840 10.66 -7.10 -6.52
N ARG A 841 11.76 -6.42 -6.14
CA ARG A 841 13.06 -6.62 -6.80
C ARG A 841 13.71 -7.97 -6.50
N PHE A 842 13.63 -8.42 -5.26
CA PHE A 842 14.27 -9.67 -4.81
C PHE A 842 13.28 -10.69 -4.25
N CYS A 843 11.98 -10.38 -4.26
CA CYS A 843 10.93 -11.26 -3.76
C CYS A 843 9.91 -11.56 -4.86
N ARG A 844 9.53 -12.84 -5.00
CA ARG A 844 8.45 -13.30 -5.89
C ARG A 844 7.48 -14.26 -5.20
N TYR A 845 7.68 -14.56 -3.93
CA TYR A 845 6.79 -15.40 -3.14
C TYR A 845 5.98 -14.60 -2.16
N VAL A 846 4.66 -14.74 -2.23
CA VAL A 846 3.73 -14.15 -1.26
C VAL A 846 2.85 -15.23 -0.66
N ILE A 847 2.66 -15.17 0.65
CA ILE A 847 1.77 -16.06 1.40
C ILE A 847 0.69 -15.20 2.05
N HIS A 848 -0.56 -15.36 1.62
CA HIS A 848 -1.72 -14.79 2.28
C HIS A 848 -2.16 -15.73 3.41
N HIS A 849 -1.49 -15.66 4.56
CA HIS A 849 -1.78 -16.53 5.70
C HIS A 849 -3.25 -16.42 6.08
N ASP A 850 -3.75 -15.19 6.22
CA ASP A 850 -5.17 -14.92 6.38
C ASP A 850 -5.73 -14.32 5.10
N LEU A 851 -6.77 -14.95 4.59
CA LEU A 851 -7.54 -14.41 3.48
C LEU A 851 -8.34 -13.20 3.95
N CYS A 852 -8.57 -12.28 3.06
CA CYS A 852 -9.43 -11.13 3.29
C CYS A 852 -10.75 -11.34 2.55
N TRP A 853 -11.86 -11.01 3.19
CA TRP A 853 -13.18 -11.06 2.56
C TRP A 853 -13.30 -10.15 1.33
N ASN A 854 -12.46 -9.13 1.24
CA ASN A 854 -12.36 -8.26 0.09
C ASN A 854 -11.27 -8.76 -0.87
N PRO A 855 -11.60 -9.29 -2.06
CA PRO A 855 -10.63 -9.78 -3.03
C PRO A 855 -9.61 -8.73 -3.47
N SER A 856 -10.00 -7.46 -3.44
CA SER A 856 -9.12 -6.37 -3.82
C SER A 856 -7.94 -6.18 -2.90
N THR A 857 -8.13 -6.44 -1.62
CA THR A 857 -7.02 -6.36 -0.65
C THR A 857 -5.96 -7.42 -0.99
N LEU A 858 -6.38 -8.61 -1.42
CA LEU A 858 -5.45 -9.66 -1.87
C LEU A 858 -4.71 -9.22 -3.14
N GLU A 859 -5.43 -8.61 -4.09
CA GLU A 859 -4.84 -8.08 -5.33
C GLU A 859 -3.86 -6.93 -5.03
N GLN A 860 -4.20 -6.02 -4.14
CA GLN A 860 -3.30 -4.94 -3.70
C GLN A 860 -2.03 -5.50 -3.05
N ARG A 861 -2.15 -6.50 -2.17
CA ARG A 861 -1.02 -7.18 -1.52
C ARG A 861 -0.10 -7.84 -2.56
N THR A 862 -0.67 -8.61 -3.49
CA THR A 862 0.07 -9.25 -4.58
C THR A 862 0.71 -8.21 -5.51
N GLY A 863 0.03 -7.11 -5.78
CA GLY A 863 0.53 -5.98 -6.55
C GLY A 863 1.79 -5.33 -6.01
N ARG A 864 2.20 -5.62 -4.74
CA ARG A 864 3.49 -5.17 -4.19
C ARG A 864 4.68 -5.90 -4.81
N LEU A 865 4.48 -7.13 -5.25
CA LEU A 865 5.49 -7.94 -5.95
C LEU A 865 5.36 -7.84 -7.47
N ASP A 866 4.17 -7.63 -7.97
CA ASP A 866 3.89 -7.54 -9.39
C ASP A 866 4.08 -6.12 -9.93
N ARG A 867 5.33 -5.76 -10.15
CA ARG A 867 5.78 -4.45 -10.65
C ARG A 867 6.65 -4.61 -11.90
N ILE A 868 6.89 -3.51 -12.60
CA ILE A 868 7.86 -3.46 -13.71
C ILE A 868 9.25 -3.77 -13.16
N ARG A 869 10.02 -4.61 -13.88
CA ARG A 869 11.34 -5.09 -13.44
C ARG A 869 11.29 -5.85 -12.11
N CYS A 870 10.19 -6.58 -11.85
CA CYS A 870 10.13 -7.47 -10.70
C CYS A 870 11.03 -8.71 -10.90
N LYS A 871 11.40 -9.36 -9.79
CA LYS A 871 12.22 -10.59 -9.83
C LYS A 871 11.67 -11.62 -10.81
N ALA A 872 10.34 -11.77 -10.89
CA ALA A 872 9.70 -12.71 -11.81
C ALA A 872 10.02 -12.43 -13.28
N GLU A 873 10.08 -11.15 -13.67
CA GLU A 873 10.49 -10.74 -15.04
C GLU A 873 11.97 -10.99 -15.28
N ILE A 874 12.82 -10.76 -14.28
CA ILE A 874 14.28 -10.91 -14.40
C ILE A 874 14.67 -12.38 -14.58
N ILE A 875 14.10 -13.26 -13.72
CA ILE A 875 14.43 -14.69 -13.75
C ILE A 875 13.45 -15.51 -14.62
N ARG A 876 12.41 -14.87 -15.16
CA ARG A 876 11.36 -15.47 -16.00
C ARG A 876 10.66 -16.65 -15.34
N SER A 877 10.43 -16.52 -14.07
CA SER A 877 9.69 -17.47 -13.25
C SER A 877 8.50 -16.76 -12.59
N PRO A 878 7.35 -17.42 -12.42
CA PRO A 878 6.13 -16.78 -11.95
C PRO A 878 6.27 -16.17 -10.55
N ILE A 879 5.44 -15.19 -10.27
CA ILE A 879 5.13 -14.78 -8.89
C ILE A 879 4.24 -15.88 -8.32
N VAL A 880 4.68 -16.53 -7.26
CA VAL A 880 3.95 -17.61 -6.61
C VAL A 880 3.15 -17.06 -5.43
N ILE A 881 1.85 -17.31 -5.45
CA ILE A 881 0.88 -16.79 -4.49
C ILE A 881 0.28 -17.96 -3.74
N TYR A 882 0.61 -18.09 -2.44
CA TYR A 882 0.00 -19.10 -1.58
C TYR A 882 -1.23 -18.54 -0.87
N GLU A 883 -2.32 -19.30 -0.93
CA GLU A 883 -3.60 -19.02 -0.29
C GLU A 883 -3.99 -20.23 0.59
N PRO A 884 -3.29 -20.48 1.71
CA PRO A 884 -3.53 -21.63 2.55
C PRO A 884 -4.87 -21.53 3.27
N PHE A 885 -5.59 -22.64 3.36
CA PHE A 885 -6.78 -22.79 4.18
C PHE A 885 -6.91 -24.21 4.72
N ILE A 886 -7.55 -24.36 5.87
CA ILE A 886 -7.77 -25.64 6.55
C ILE A 886 -9.02 -26.30 5.99
N ALA A 887 -8.92 -27.59 5.61
CA ALA A 887 -10.05 -28.36 5.08
C ALA A 887 -11.20 -28.48 6.09
N GLY A 888 -12.44 -28.36 5.63
CA GLY A 888 -13.63 -28.51 6.44
C GLY A 888 -13.88 -27.41 7.48
N SER A 889 -13.16 -26.28 7.39
CA SER A 889 -13.23 -25.20 8.38
C SER A 889 -13.83 -23.90 7.82
N ALA A 890 -13.98 -22.91 8.70
CA ALA A 890 -14.34 -21.53 8.34
C ALA A 890 -13.42 -20.93 7.28
N ASP A 891 -12.18 -21.34 7.26
CA ASP A 891 -11.14 -20.88 6.37
C ASP A 891 -11.39 -21.34 4.92
N GLU A 892 -11.74 -22.63 4.74
CA GLU A 892 -12.16 -23.15 3.42
C GLU A 892 -13.41 -22.45 2.90
N LYS A 893 -14.38 -22.25 3.78
CA LYS A 893 -15.59 -21.50 3.46
C LYS A 893 -15.25 -20.08 2.99
N MET A 894 -14.38 -19.39 3.71
CA MET A 894 -13.92 -18.05 3.32
C MET A 894 -13.23 -18.09 1.95
N TYR A 895 -12.35 -19.05 1.70
CA TYR A 895 -11.65 -19.22 0.42
C TYR A 895 -12.65 -19.37 -0.73
N ARG A 896 -13.61 -20.25 -0.60
CA ARG A 896 -14.65 -20.49 -1.63
C ARG A 896 -15.45 -19.23 -1.91
N VAL A 897 -15.91 -18.55 -0.87
CA VAL A 897 -16.68 -17.31 -0.98
C VAL A 897 -15.85 -16.19 -1.62
N VAL A 898 -14.59 -16.01 -1.23
CA VAL A 898 -13.70 -14.98 -1.80
C VAL A 898 -13.44 -15.26 -3.29
N LYS A 899 -13.22 -16.52 -3.69
CA LYS A 899 -12.97 -16.87 -5.10
C LYS A 899 -14.24 -16.77 -5.96
N ASP A 900 -15.39 -17.13 -5.44
CA ASP A 900 -16.66 -16.90 -6.13
C ASP A 900 -16.92 -15.41 -6.30
N ARG A 901 -16.69 -14.61 -5.28
CA ARG A 901 -16.81 -13.15 -5.31
C ARG A 901 -15.84 -12.50 -6.27
N GLU A 902 -14.60 -12.93 -6.32
CA GLU A 902 -13.62 -12.39 -7.27
C GLU A 902 -14.16 -12.48 -8.70
N ARG A 903 -14.83 -13.59 -9.05
CA ARG A 903 -15.47 -13.79 -10.35
C ARG A 903 -16.72 -12.92 -10.54
N TRP A 904 -17.65 -12.98 -9.61
CA TRP A 904 -18.90 -12.24 -9.70
C TRP A 904 -18.73 -10.73 -9.55
N PHE A 905 -17.76 -10.31 -8.75
CA PHE A 905 -17.45 -8.90 -8.57
C PHE A 905 -17.02 -8.22 -9.87
N GLN A 906 -16.30 -8.94 -10.71
CA GLN A 906 -15.88 -8.43 -12.01
C GLN A 906 -17.04 -8.39 -13.02
N ILE A 907 -18.03 -9.27 -12.88
CA ILE A 907 -19.21 -9.34 -13.75
C ILE A 907 -20.26 -8.30 -13.34
N VAL A 908 -20.58 -8.23 -12.06
CA VAL A 908 -21.70 -7.43 -11.53
C VAL A 908 -21.30 -6.04 -11.09
N MET A 909 -20.05 -5.65 -11.26
CA MET A 909 -19.51 -4.35 -10.85
C MET A 909 -19.91 -3.91 -9.43
N GLY A 910 -19.19 -4.46 -8.44
CA GLY A 910 -19.22 -3.94 -7.06
C GLY A 910 -20.53 -4.15 -6.33
N GLN A 911 -21.09 -5.34 -6.36
CA GLN A 911 -22.20 -5.69 -5.49
C GLN A 911 -21.70 -5.65 -4.03
N LYS A 912 -22.28 -4.80 -3.19
CA LYS A 912 -22.08 -4.89 -1.74
C LYS A 912 -22.80 -6.15 -1.26
N PHE A 913 -22.02 -7.11 -0.83
CA PHE A 913 -22.56 -8.25 -0.09
C PHE A 913 -22.55 -7.91 1.39
N GLU A 914 -23.72 -7.99 2.01
CA GLU A 914 -23.78 -8.02 3.47
C GLU A 914 -23.18 -9.35 3.92
N PHE A 915 -22.19 -9.28 4.80
CA PHE A 915 -21.54 -10.48 5.34
C PHE A 915 -22.32 -11.01 6.52
N ASP A 916 -23.21 -11.91 6.27
CA ASP A 916 -23.76 -12.77 7.29
C ASP A 916 -23.38 -14.23 7.03
N GLU A 917 -23.42 -15.04 8.06
CA GLU A 917 -23.00 -16.43 8.03
C GLU A 917 -23.86 -17.27 7.08
N LYS A 918 -25.15 -16.95 6.95
CA LYS A 918 -26.07 -17.65 6.06
C LYS A 918 -25.73 -17.43 4.58
N THR A 919 -25.50 -16.17 4.18
CA THR A 919 -25.10 -15.84 2.80
C THR A 919 -23.78 -16.50 2.44
N ALA A 920 -22.83 -16.54 3.39
CA ALA A 920 -21.55 -17.20 3.17
C ALA A 920 -21.70 -18.73 3.01
N GLU A 921 -22.61 -19.38 3.74
CA GLU A 921 -22.91 -20.81 3.55
C GLU A 921 -23.52 -21.12 2.19
N ASP A 922 -24.49 -20.31 1.76
CA ASP A 922 -25.13 -20.49 0.46
C ASP A 922 -24.11 -20.34 -0.68
N LEU A 923 -23.23 -19.36 -0.61
CA LEU A 923 -22.16 -19.14 -1.60
C LEU A 923 -21.11 -20.26 -1.61
N ALA A 924 -20.74 -20.79 -0.45
CA ALA A 924 -19.74 -21.86 -0.35
C ALA A 924 -20.20 -23.20 -0.98
N ARG A 925 -21.51 -23.42 -1.10
CA ARG A 925 -22.10 -24.63 -1.69
C ARG A 925 -22.27 -24.56 -3.20
N ARG A 926 -22.11 -23.40 -3.81
CA ARG A 926 -22.35 -23.19 -5.23
C ARG A 926 -21.33 -23.86 -6.13
N VAL A 927 -21.80 -24.23 -7.30
CA VAL A 927 -20.95 -24.65 -8.41
C VAL A 927 -20.20 -23.42 -8.95
N PRO A 928 -18.88 -23.48 -9.09
CA PRO A 928 -18.10 -22.32 -9.54
C PRO A 928 -18.42 -21.94 -10.99
N LEU A 929 -18.51 -20.64 -11.28
CA LEU A 929 -18.71 -20.16 -12.65
C LEU A 929 -17.47 -20.49 -13.52
N PRO A 930 -17.63 -21.06 -14.74
CA PRO A 930 -16.50 -21.29 -15.64
C PRO A 930 -15.73 -20.02 -15.95
N GLU A 931 -14.42 -20.10 -15.98
CA GLU A 931 -13.57 -18.92 -16.19
C GLU A 931 -13.75 -18.33 -17.60
N SER A 932 -13.95 -19.18 -18.62
CA SER A 932 -14.25 -18.75 -20.00
C SER A 932 -15.53 -17.92 -20.07
N LEU A 933 -16.59 -18.38 -19.38
CA LEU A 933 -17.85 -17.65 -19.30
C LEU A 933 -17.67 -16.33 -18.54
N ALA A 934 -17.03 -16.38 -17.38
CA ALA A 934 -16.75 -15.18 -16.58
C ALA A 934 -16.00 -14.11 -17.40
N ARG A 935 -14.95 -14.48 -18.11
CA ARG A 935 -14.20 -13.57 -18.99
C ARG A 935 -15.06 -12.92 -20.07
N SER A 936 -16.03 -13.64 -20.65
CA SER A 936 -16.94 -13.09 -21.67
C SER A 936 -17.88 -12.01 -21.12
N LEU A 937 -18.13 -12.02 -19.82
CA LEU A 937 -19.07 -11.12 -19.12
C LEU A 937 -18.39 -9.90 -18.46
N ILE A 938 -17.07 -9.91 -18.34
CA ILE A 938 -16.29 -8.81 -17.75
C ILE A 938 -16.14 -7.67 -18.77
N PHE A 939 -16.22 -6.40 -18.31
CA PHE A 939 -16.00 -5.22 -19.15
C PHE A 939 -14.57 -5.18 -19.70
N ASP A 940 -14.41 -5.01 -21.01
CA ASP A 940 -13.12 -4.75 -21.66
C ASP A 940 -12.98 -3.27 -21.98
N LEU A 941 -12.26 -2.57 -21.11
CA LEU A 941 -12.05 -1.12 -21.21
C LEU A 941 -10.65 -0.76 -21.72
N ARG A 942 -9.96 -1.71 -22.38
CA ARG A 942 -8.69 -1.46 -23.05
C ARG A 942 -8.94 -0.58 -24.28
N ARG A 943 -8.05 0.37 -24.54
CA ARG A 943 -8.02 1.04 -25.84
C ARG A 943 -7.35 0.09 -26.84
N HIS A 944 -8.11 -0.45 -27.76
CA HIS A 944 -7.55 -1.09 -28.95
C HIS A 944 -6.86 -0.01 -29.80
N ARG A 945 -5.59 -0.20 -30.13
CA ARG A 945 -4.99 0.57 -31.22
C ARG A 945 -5.76 0.22 -32.48
N PRO A 946 -6.20 1.20 -33.30
CA PRO A 946 -6.74 0.86 -34.60
C PRO A 946 -5.68 0.08 -35.35
N GLU A 947 -6.04 -1.03 -35.94
CA GLU A 947 -5.17 -1.93 -36.74
C GLU A 947 -4.71 -1.31 -38.06
N SER A 948 -4.59 -0.03 -38.19
CA SER A 948 -4.07 0.66 -39.34
C SER A 948 -2.84 1.45 -38.96
N GLN A 949 -1.71 0.85 -39.22
CA GLN A 949 -0.40 1.36 -39.63
C GLN A 949 0.71 0.51 -38.98
N THR A 950 0.91 -0.69 -39.53
CA THR A 950 2.21 -1.32 -39.65
C THR A 950 2.93 -0.78 -40.86
#